data_343cff4bda32f6b7366f19f0d26d95cc
#
_entry.id   343cff4bda32f6b7366f19f0d26d95cc
#
_cell.length_a   1.000
_cell.length_b   1.000
_cell.length_c   1.000
_cell.angle_alpha   90.00
_cell.angle_beta   90.00
_cell.angle_gamma   90.00
#
_symmetry.space_group_name_H-M   'P 1'
#
loop_
_entity.id
_entity.type
_entity.pdbx_description
1 polymer ?
#
loop_
_entity_poly.entity_id
_entity_poly.type
_entity_poly.pdbx_seq_one_letter_code
_entity_poly.pdbx_strand_id
1 'polypeptide(L)'
;MKNLLSKKLGLILPLALALTGCSSNSQNPEPSSAAVPEEMVVSESHDTGLPFDFEVEPEEFTLSFEVEQTLITAAAKGERRTVLDYGKVGDTVSWRYPDEQISVSLSPRKDYLSVEITSENENDNSFTWPVISADTYYFPFGEGKRIPADDPAWFDYLNGQEFQVMEQLSMPFWISSAGSYNLLFVMEDPYRTEMNFTSDSPIAFSVSHQYPAIDDNRTNKFRIYITDQDPVSAAKLYRNYVIEQGQFTTLEQKAEANPNIRKLYGAPFIYLWGDLVVSADDINWQAFRTSLSSPVMEYFLSFAGRLENGQEFTSVLKEIQGQDYVAEYQKNVICSYISQLLKRDDFWEPSVFTQRSSELEVLLAKGYGNLSETDRIQVHKYAVASNLPEVFADAGQWMDSQTVALLQEMKEGGIEHAWIGLNSWEQAYGKPELVETAVNQDYLIASYDSYHSIHEPGREQWITAQFDDLSLYENAVITDLNGKPESGFQNVGRKLNPTLSLPAVKNRMEGIMSNQLPFNSWFIDCDATGEIYDDYTPSHITTQEEDLAARLERMSYIRDQYHLVIGSEGGNDFAASDIAYAHGIELKTFAWMDEDMKKNQDSDYYIGKYYNPNGGVAEHFSKRIPVKEQYHTTFVDPKYDIPLFKLVYNDSVITSYHWDWSTFKIKGATADRMIREILYNVPPLYHLDAVEWSKYKEDILRHQTVWSDFSQTAVTREMTGFEYKSEDGSVQKTVFGGGGDAAAVAVANFGDSSYQYENIEIPAHSVLIEMNGSREVYTPSLDSEHV
;
A
#
# COMPACT_ATOMS: atom_id res chain seq x y z
N MET A 1 40.24 35.38 4.69
CA MET A 1 40.59 36.78 5.07
C MET A 1 39.30 37.51 5.35
N LYS A 2 38.98 37.62 6.66
CA LYS A 2 38.66 38.89 7.39
C LYS A 2 37.43 39.63 6.89
N ASN A 3 36.31 39.48 7.68
CA ASN A 3 35.81 40.47 8.71
C ASN A 3 34.91 41.55 8.11
N LEU A 4 33.78 41.97 8.62
CA LEU A 4 33.32 42.31 10.00
C LEU A 4 31.79 42.52 9.92
N LEU A 5 30.97 41.91 10.80
CA LEU A 5 30.37 42.49 12.02
C LEU A 5 29.56 43.84 11.93
N SER A 6 28.29 43.78 12.23
CA SER A 6 27.66 44.56 13.36
C SER A 6 26.15 44.36 13.36
N LYS A 7 25.56 43.71 14.30
CA LYS A 7 24.91 44.11 15.58
C LYS A 7 24.00 45.35 15.54
N LYS A 8 22.71 45.12 15.89
CA LYS A 8 21.90 45.79 16.96
C LYS A 8 20.48 45.19 16.90
N LEU A 9 19.97 44.45 17.84
CA LEU A 9 19.42 44.66 19.21
C LEU A 9 18.42 45.82 19.36
N GLY A 10 17.24 45.48 19.86
CA GLY A 10 16.26 46.33 20.51
C GLY A 10 14.86 45.68 20.49
N LEU A 11 14.45 44.89 21.47
CA LEU A 11 13.69 45.19 22.73
C LEU A 11 12.21 45.50 22.43
N ILE A 12 11.28 44.59 22.68
CA ILE A 12 10.43 44.28 23.86
C ILE A 12 9.43 45.38 24.27
N LEU A 13 8.19 45.15 24.31
CA LEU A 13 7.16 44.84 25.29
C LEU A 13 5.74 45.33 24.91
N PRO A 14 4.70 44.79 25.53
CA PRO A 14 3.33 44.77 25.04
C PRO A 14 2.46 45.88 25.70
N LEU A 15 1.29 46.13 25.13
CA LEU A 15 0.24 46.86 25.86
C LEU A 15 -1.14 46.24 25.61
N ALA A 16 -1.79 45.96 26.73
CA ALA A 16 -3.16 45.51 26.83
C ALA A 16 -4.11 46.64 27.14
N LEU A 17 -5.42 46.40 26.99
CA LEU A 17 -6.62 47.10 27.49
C LEU A 17 -7.01 48.41 26.78
N ALA A 18 -8.27 48.62 26.43
CA ALA A 18 -9.50 48.57 27.18
C ALA A 18 -10.73 48.86 26.30
N LEU A 19 -11.84 48.32 26.75
CA LEU A 19 -13.24 48.52 26.38
C LEU A 19 -13.70 49.97 26.28
N THR A 20 -14.56 50.27 25.32
CA THR A 20 -15.80 51.02 25.57
C THR A 20 -16.77 50.81 24.40
N GLY A 21 -18.01 50.51 24.72
CA GLY A 21 -19.10 50.28 23.79
C GLY A 21 -19.78 51.56 23.30
N CYS A 22 -20.49 51.43 22.22
CA CYS A 22 -21.75 52.20 21.97
C CYS A 22 -22.59 51.45 20.94
N SER A 23 -23.85 51.28 21.29
CA SER A 23 -24.95 50.70 20.57
C SER A 23 -25.36 51.44 19.33
N SER A 24 -25.70 50.76 18.24
CA SER A 24 -26.75 51.18 17.34
C SER A 24 -27.40 49.98 16.60
N ASN A 25 -28.70 49.91 16.71
CA ASN A 25 -29.63 48.97 16.09
C ASN A 25 -29.50 48.92 14.56
N SER A 26 -29.38 47.70 14.04
CA SER A 26 -29.96 47.39 12.73
C SER A 26 -30.34 45.91 12.70
N GLN A 27 -31.58 45.68 12.28
CA GLN A 27 -32.27 44.38 12.19
C GLN A 27 -31.51 43.46 11.22
N ASN A 28 -31.13 42.30 11.70
CA ASN A 28 -30.78 41.18 10.84
C ASN A 28 -31.99 40.25 10.68
N PRO A 29 -32.23 39.69 9.50
CA PRO A 29 -33.22 38.63 9.31
C PRO A 29 -32.71 37.34 9.93
N GLU A 30 -33.62 36.59 10.51
CA GLU A 30 -33.40 35.25 11.09
C GLU A 30 -32.74 34.29 10.07
N PRO A 31 -31.72 33.48 10.48
CA PRO A 31 -31.28 32.39 9.66
C PRO A 31 -32.32 31.28 9.70
N SER A 32 -32.76 30.84 8.52
CA SER A 32 -33.58 29.62 8.34
C SER A 32 -32.91 28.45 9.03
N SER A 33 -33.69 27.68 9.80
CA SER A 33 -33.30 26.45 10.43
C SER A 33 -32.65 25.49 9.40
N ALA A 34 -31.34 25.26 9.54
CA ALA A 34 -30.68 24.16 8.91
C ALA A 34 -31.30 22.86 9.47
N ALA A 35 -31.74 22.00 8.59
CA ALA A 35 -32.22 20.67 8.95
C ALA A 35 -31.09 19.94 9.68
N VAL A 36 -31.42 19.41 10.85
CA VAL A 36 -30.60 18.43 11.56
C VAL A 36 -30.47 17.23 10.62
N PRO A 37 -29.27 16.67 10.39
CA PRO A 37 -29.12 15.45 9.62
C PRO A 37 -29.97 14.36 10.25
N GLU A 38 -30.76 13.65 9.46
CA GLU A 38 -31.47 12.44 9.89
C GLU A 38 -30.44 11.51 10.56
N GLU A 39 -30.81 11.05 11.77
CA GLU A 39 -30.07 10.01 12.50
C GLU A 39 -29.86 8.83 11.54
N MET A 40 -28.59 8.44 11.36
CA MET A 40 -28.25 7.18 10.72
C MET A 40 -29.03 6.07 11.44
N VAL A 41 -29.91 5.40 10.71
CA VAL A 41 -30.57 4.18 11.19
C VAL A 41 -29.47 3.13 11.29
N VAL A 42 -28.94 2.95 12.48
CA VAL A 42 -28.03 1.85 12.83
C VAL A 42 -28.88 0.57 12.75
N SER A 43 -28.43 -0.38 11.94
CA SER A 43 -29.10 -1.69 11.84
C SER A 43 -28.99 -2.40 13.20
N GLU A 44 -30.14 -2.66 13.81
CA GLU A 44 -30.19 -3.41 15.06
C GLU A 44 -29.75 -4.86 14.82
N SER A 45 -28.64 -5.32 15.42
CA SER A 45 -28.43 -6.65 16.00
C SER A 45 -27.01 -7.15 16.23
N HIS A 46 -25.94 -6.45 15.78
CA HIS A 46 -24.57 -6.97 15.93
C HIS A 46 -23.62 -6.06 16.73
N ASP A 47 -24.12 -5.05 17.42
CA ASP A 47 -23.34 -3.92 17.91
C ASP A 47 -22.84 -4.04 19.36
N THR A 48 -23.07 -5.15 20.05
CA THR A 48 -22.66 -5.36 21.45
C THR A 48 -22.09 -6.75 21.68
N GLY A 49 -21.03 -6.85 22.50
CA GLY A 49 -20.58 -8.13 23.03
C GLY A 49 -21.65 -8.80 23.89
N LEU A 50 -21.62 -10.12 23.98
CA LEU A 50 -22.53 -10.88 24.81
C LEU A 50 -22.23 -10.64 26.30
N PRO A 51 -23.24 -10.64 27.20
CA PRO A 51 -23.02 -10.58 28.62
C PRO A 51 -22.25 -11.80 29.12
N PHE A 52 -21.34 -11.60 30.07
CA PHE A 52 -20.48 -12.66 30.60
C PHE A 52 -20.16 -12.44 32.07
N ASP A 53 -19.84 -13.55 32.76
CA ASP A 53 -19.05 -13.56 33.97
C ASP A 53 -17.63 -14.09 33.64
N PHE A 54 -16.62 -13.80 34.47
CA PHE A 54 -15.27 -14.27 34.20
C PHE A 54 -14.60 -14.83 35.46
N GLU A 55 -13.74 -15.81 35.26
CA GLU A 55 -12.86 -16.40 36.27
C GLU A 55 -11.41 -16.27 35.85
N VAL A 56 -10.53 -15.98 36.80
CA VAL A 56 -9.09 -15.89 36.60
C VAL A 56 -8.33 -16.67 37.68
N GLU A 57 -7.33 -17.45 37.25
CA GLU A 57 -6.32 -18.04 38.13
C GLU A 57 -4.99 -17.26 37.99
N PRO A 58 -4.66 -16.36 38.93
CA PRO A 58 -3.51 -15.48 38.79
C PRO A 58 -2.16 -16.19 38.68
N GLU A 59 -1.96 -17.34 39.39
CA GLU A 59 -0.67 -18.03 39.41
C GLU A 59 -0.21 -18.48 38.01
N GLU A 60 -1.11 -18.87 37.15
CA GLU A 60 -0.84 -19.30 35.76
C GLU A 60 -1.44 -18.36 34.74
N PHE A 61 -2.09 -17.28 35.19
CA PHE A 61 -2.81 -16.28 34.45
C PHE A 61 -3.74 -16.89 33.39
N THR A 62 -4.51 -17.91 33.81
CA THR A 62 -5.62 -18.43 32.99
C THR A 62 -6.81 -17.48 33.11
N LEU A 63 -7.56 -17.35 32.02
CA LEU A 63 -8.78 -16.57 31.96
C LEU A 63 -9.87 -17.38 31.30
N SER A 64 -11.04 -17.46 31.93
CA SER A 64 -12.22 -18.12 31.40
C SER A 64 -13.44 -17.21 31.53
N PHE A 65 -14.36 -17.32 30.58
CA PHE A 65 -15.65 -16.66 30.63
C PHE A 65 -16.77 -17.67 30.85
N GLU A 66 -17.79 -17.29 31.61
CA GLU A 66 -19.05 -18.03 31.70
C GLU A 66 -20.15 -17.29 30.94
N VAL A 67 -20.71 -17.94 29.92
CA VAL A 67 -21.80 -17.43 29.07
C VAL A 67 -22.90 -18.47 29.05
N GLU A 68 -24.10 -18.14 29.52
CA GLU A 68 -25.27 -19.05 29.55
C GLU A 68 -24.93 -20.44 30.14
N GLN A 69 -24.13 -20.50 31.21
CA GLN A 69 -23.64 -21.71 31.88
C GLN A 69 -22.61 -22.53 31.08
N THR A 70 -22.06 -21.96 30.01
CA THR A 70 -20.94 -22.53 29.25
C THR A 70 -19.65 -21.85 29.66
N LEU A 71 -18.66 -22.64 30.09
CA LEU A 71 -17.31 -22.12 30.37
C LEU A 71 -16.45 -22.09 29.11
N ILE A 72 -15.87 -20.94 28.82
CA ILE A 72 -15.04 -20.67 27.63
C ILE A 72 -13.65 -20.25 28.10
N THR A 73 -12.61 -20.98 27.72
CA THR A 73 -11.23 -20.59 28.01
C THR A 73 -10.79 -19.50 27.03
N ALA A 74 -10.49 -18.31 27.57
CA ALA A 74 -9.99 -17.18 26.79
C ALA A 74 -8.45 -17.15 26.74
N ALA A 75 -7.79 -17.41 27.88
CA ALA A 75 -6.35 -17.60 27.94
C ALA A 75 -6.03 -18.91 28.63
N ALA A 76 -5.28 -19.76 27.98
CA ALA A 76 -4.81 -21.03 28.51
C ALA A 76 -3.70 -20.81 29.56
N LYS A 77 -3.31 -21.88 30.20
CA LYS A 77 -2.23 -21.90 31.17
C LYS A 77 -0.93 -21.32 30.62
N GLY A 78 -0.45 -20.27 31.31
CA GLY A 78 0.89 -19.75 31.11
C GLY A 78 1.90 -20.35 32.10
N GLU A 79 3.06 -19.70 32.23
CA GLU A 79 4.04 -19.99 33.21
C GLU A 79 3.50 -19.73 34.64
N ARG A 80 3.86 -20.57 35.60
CA ARG A 80 3.47 -20.39 37.00
C ARG A 80 4.32 -19.31 37.66
N ARG A 81 3.65 -18.30 38.23
CA ARG A 81 4.25 -17.11 38.83
C ARG A 81 3.89 -16.94 40.29
N THR A 82 4.75 -16.26 41.05
CA THR A 82 4.44 -15.82 42.42
C THR A 82 3.44 -14.65 42.33
N VAL A 83 2.36 -14.75 43.11
CA VAL A 83 1.29 -13.73 43.14
C VAL A 83 1.31 -12.99 44.46
N LEU A 84 1.30 -11.67 44.44
CA LEU A 84 1.12 -10.78 45.59
C LEU A 84 -0.06 -9.83 45.36
N ASP A 85 -0.55 -9.27 46.46
CA ASP A 85 -1.54 -8.19 46.48
C ASP A 85 -2.84 -8.51 45.70
N TYR A 86 -3.19 -9.82 45.60
CA TYR A 86 -4.47 -10.20 44.95
C TYR A 86 -5.64 -9.60 45.70
N GLY A 87 -6.49 -8.89 44.96
CA GLY A 87 -7.66 -8.25 45.56
C GLY A 87 -8.75 -7.95 44.51
N LYS A 88 -9.96 -7.68 45.04
CA LYS A 88 -11.09 -7.24 44.24
C LYS A 88 -11.64 -5.94 44.82
N VAL A 89 -11.74 -4.91 43.98
CA VAL A 89 -12.33 -3.61 44.33
C VAL A 89 -13.46 -3.30 43.36
N GLY A 90 -14.69 -3.33 43.84
CA GLY A 90 -15.86 -3.33 42.94
C GLY A 90 -15.87 -4.61 42.12
N ASP A 91 -15.92 -4.49 40.81
CA ASP A 91 -15.84 -5.61 39.87
C ASP A 91 -14.42 -5.82 39.31
N THR A 92 -13.51 -4.91 39.57
CA THR A 92 -12.11 -4.99 39.13
C THR A 92 -11.31 -5.95 40.03
N VAL A 93 -10.60 -6.88 39.38
CA VAL A 93 -9.67 -7.81 40.02
C VAL A 93 -8.25 -7.41 39.66
N SER A 94 -7.33 -7.39 40.66
CA SER A 94 -5.93 -7.01 40.43
C SER A 94 -4.96 -7.80 41.27
N TRP A 95 -3.72 -7.92 40.80
CA TRP A 95 -2.61 -8.56 41.51
C TRP A 95 -1.26 -8.11 40.94
N ARG A 96 -0.17 -8.58 41.56
CA ARG A 96 1.20 -8.31 41.14
C ARG A 96 2.03 -9.58 41.00
N TYR A 97 2.93 -9.57 40.03
CA TYR A 97 4.01 -10.54 39.88
C TYR A 97 5.32 -9.88 40.30
N PRO A 98 5.80 -10.11 41.52
CA PRO A 98 6.94 -9.37 42.06
C PRO A 98 8.26 -9.73 41.36
N ASP A 99 8.40 -10.98 40.88
CA ASP A 99 9.63 -11.45 40.25
C ASP A 99 9.79 -10.80 38.84
N GLU A 100 8.71 -10.62 38.12
CA GLU A 100 8.64 -9.96 36.80
C GLU A 100 8.45 -8.46 36.92
N GLN A 101 8.16 -7.92 38.09
CA GLN A 101 7.81 -6.50 38.31
C GLN A 101 6.64 -6.06 37.41
N ILE A 102 5.57 -6.87 37.38
CA ILE A 102 4.35 -6.64 36.60
C ILE A 102 3.16 -6.51 37.55
N SER A 103 2.29 -5.53 37.27
CA SER A 103 0.94 -5.47 37.86
C SER A 103 -0.11 -5.74 36.80
N VAL A 104 -1.18 -6.40 37.18
CA VAL A 104 -2.29 -6.78 36.31
C VAL A 104 -3.60 -6.29 36.90
N SER A 105 -4.48 -5.79 36.02
CA SER A 105 -5.84 -5.37 36.37
C SER A 105 -6.85 -5.83 35.33
N LEU A 106 -7.91 -6.50 35.77
CA LEU A 106 -9.03 -6.94 34.95
C LEU A 106 -10.29 -6.18 35.37
N SER A 107 -10.88 -5.44 34.45
CA SER A 107 -12.07 -4.62 34.72
C SER A 107 -13.19 -4.95 33.73
N PRO A 108 -14.28 -5.60 34.17
CA PRO A 108 -15.41 -5.83 33.28
C PRO A 108 -16.08 -4.49 32.92
N ARG A 109 -16.38 -4.36 31.65
CA ARG A 109 -17.18 -3.27 31.08
C ARG A 109 -18.51 -3.86 30.63
N LYS A 110 -19.39 -3.02 30.09
CA LYS A 110 -20.72 -3.47 29.65
C LYS A 110 -20.64 -4.62 28.65
N ASP A 111 -19.72 -4.50 27.66
CA ASP A 111 -19.67 -5.36 26.47
C ASP A 111 -18.32 -6.10 26.31
N TYR A 112 -17.34 -5.82 27.17
CA TYR A 112 -15.99 -6.43 27.09
C TYR A 112 -15.28 -6.49 28.44
N LEU A 113 -14.28 -7.33 28.55
CA LEU A 113 -13.33 -7.33 29.65
C LEU A 113 -12.09 -6.51 29.25
N SER A 114 -11.79 -5.47 30.03
CA SER A 114 -10.54 -4.71 29.91
C SER A 114 -9.45 -5.42 30.71
N VAL A 115 -8.32 -5.72 30.08
CA VAL A 115 -7.11 -6.28 30.72
C VAL A 115 -5.99 -5.27 30.56
N GLU A 116 -5.39 -4.85 31.67
CA GLU A 116 -4.24 -3.96 31.71
C GLU A 116 -3.06 -4.67 32.38
N ILE A 117 -1.91 -4.68 31.73
CA ILE A 117 -0.66 -5.29 32.19
C ILE A 117 0.40 -4.21 32.19
N THR A 118 0.86 -3.82 33.40
CA THR A 118 1.75 -2.69 33.57
C THR A 118 3.10 -3.16 34.12
N SER A 119 4.18 -2.78 33.45
CA SER A 119 5.53 -2.94 33.99
C SER A 119 5.83 -1.89 35.06
N GLU A 120 6.25 -2.35 36.25
CA GLU A 120 6.71 -1.49 37.35
C GLU A 120 8.23 -1.24 37.28
N ASN A 121 8.92 -1.90 36.32
CA ASN A 121 10.34 -1.75 36.10
C ASN A 121 10.60 -0.55 35.18
N GLU A 122 11.43 0.38 35.57
CA GLU A 122 11.82 1.54 34.76
C GLU A 122 12.85 1.19 33.66
N ASN A 123 13.48 0.02 33.76
CA ASN A 123 14.38 -0.51 32.72
C ASN A 123 13.61 -1.37 31.72
N ASP A 124 14.34 -1.94 30.76
CA ASP A 124 13.79 -2.90 29.81
C ASP A 124 13.13 -4.07 30.54
N ASN A 125 11.94 -4.41 30.14
CA ASN A 125 11.15 -5.50 30.67
C ASN A 125 10.32 -6.14 29.56
N SER A 126 9.78 -7.31 29.81
CA SER A 126 8.85 -7.98 28.90
C SER A 126 7.85 -8.83 29.67
N PHE A 127 6.71 -9.09 29.07
CA PHE A 127 5.71 -9.98 29.64
C PHE A 127 4.97 -10.74 28.55
N THR A 128 4.74 -12.04 28.79
CA THR A 128 4.03 -12.91 27.85
C THR A 128 2.66 -13.28 28.42
N TRP A 129 1.62 -12.81 27.75
CA TRP A 129 0.20 -13.12 27.93
C TRP A 129 -0.61 -12.47 26.79
N PRO A 130 -1.70 -13.11 26.29
CA PRO A 130 -2.24 -14.42 26.65
C PRO A 130 -1.53 -15.59 25.96
N VAL A 131 -1.78 -16.82 26.44
CA VAL A 131 -1.56 -18.08 25.72
C VAL A 131 -2.89 -18.50 25.11
N ILE A 132 -2.95 -18.65 23.79
CA ILE A 132 -4.18 -18.89 23.04
C ILE A 132 -4.15 -20.28 22.39
N SER A 133 -5.24 -21.03 22.62
CA SER A 133 -5.50 -22.30 21.96
C SER A 133 -6.99 -22.37 21.62
N ALA A 134 -7.33 -22.57 20.35
CA ALA A 134 -8.69 -22.59 19.85
C ALA A 134 -8.84 -23.61 18.71
N ASP A 135 -10.08 -23.92 18.29
CA ASP A 135 -10.34 -24.83 17.17
C ASP A 135 -10.11 -24.15 15.81
N THR A 136 -10.40 -22.85 15.75
CA THR A 136 -10.24 -22.03 14.53
C THR A 136 -9.85 -20.62 14.93
N TYR A 137 -8.97 -20.04 14.16
CA TYR A 137 -8.57 -18.64 14.29
C TYR A 137 -9.04 -17.84 13.08
N TYR A 138 -9.34 -16.55 13.30
CA TYR A 138 -9.50 -15.59 12.23
C TYR A 138 -8.50 -14.45 12.49
N PHE A 139 -7.50 -14.37 11.62
CA PHE A 139 -6.47 -13.34 11.70
C PHE A 139 -6.63 -12.34 10.56
N PRO A 140 -6.47 -11.05 10.82
CA PRO A 140 -6.39 -10.03 9.79
C PRO A 140 -4.99 -10.07 9.11
N PHE A 141 -4.60 -11.24 8.62
CA PHE A 141 -3.48 -11.40 7.71
C PHE A 141 -3.91 -10.88 6.34
N GLY A 142 -3.43 -9.68 5.97
CA GLY A 142 -3.93 -8.98 4.81
C GLY A 142 -5.42 -8.64 4.93
N GLU A 143 -6.23 -9.06 3.97
CA GLU A 143 -7.69 -8.91 4.02
C GLU A 143 -8.33 -9.76 5.12
N GLY A 144 -7.74 -10.89 5.44
CA GLY A 144 -8.14 -11.78 6.52
C GLY A 144 -8.09 -13.27 6.14
N LYS A 145 -7.76 -14.11 7.14
CA LYS A 145 -7.64 -15.57 6.98
C LYS A 145 -8.39 -16.30 8.09
N ARG A 146 -9.13 -17.35 7.69
CA ARG A 146 -9.73 -18.37 8.57
C ARG A 146 -8.79 -19.56 8.65
N ILE A 147 -8.27 -19.88 9.82
CA ILE A 147 -7.25 -20.90 10.04
C ILE A 147 -7.75 -21.95 11.01
N PRO A 148 -8.14 -23.15 10.54
CA PRO A 148 -8.37 -24.28 11.43
C PRO A 148 -7.06 -24.66 12.14
N ALA A 149 -7.12 -24.89 13.46
CA ALA A 149 -5.93 -25.13 14.25
C ALA A 149 -5.21 -26.44 13.92
N ASP A 150 -5.91 -27.41 13.32
CA ASP A 150 -5.40 -28.72 12.91
C ASP A 150 -5.01 -28.80 11.42
N ASP A 151 -5.10 -27.69 10.67
CA ASP A 151 -4.73 -27.66 9.24
C ASP A 151 -3.21 -27.79 9.07
N PRO A 152 -2.72 -28.82 8.36
CA PRO A 152 -1.29 -29.08 8.26
C PRO A 152 -0.52 -28.02 7.45
N ALA A 153 -1.11 -27.40 6.43
CA ALA A 153 -0.43 -26.40 5.63
C ALA A 153 -0.27 -25.08 6.40
N TRP A 154 -1.29 -24.71 7.17
CA TRP A 154 -1.22 -23.57 8.06
C TRP A 154 -0.29 -23.82 9.24
N PHE A 155 -0.28 -25.06 9.78
CA PHE A 155 0.70 -25.44 10.80
C PHE A 155 2.14 -25.28 10.27
N ASP A 156 2.44 -25.82 9.09
CA ASP A 156 3.77 -25.69 8.47
C ASP A 156 4.16 -24.22 8.21
N TYR A 157 3.20 -23.36 7.85
CA TYR A 157 3.44 -21.93 7.64
C TYR A 157 3.72 -21.17 8.93
N LEU A 158 2.98 -21.48 10.01
CA LEU A 158 3.06 -20.76 11.29
C LEU A 158 4.05 -21.35 12.27
N ASN A 159 4.47 -22.61 12.10
CA ASN A 159 5.32 -23.36 13.02
C ASN A 159 6.58 -22.59 13.43
N GLY A 160 6.65 -22.22 14.72
CA GLY A 160 7.78 -21.52 15.30
C GLY A 160 8.01 -20.10 14.74
N GLN A 161 7.02 -19.49 14.07
CA GLN A 161 7.11 -18.12 13.61
C GLN A 161 6.85 -17.13 14.75
N GLU A 162 7.56 -16.01 14.71
CA GLU A 162 7.39 -14.84 15.56
C GLU A 162 6.92 -13.68 14.69
N PHE A 163 5.70 -13.18 14.93
CA PHE A 163 5.06 -12.16 14.12
C PHE A 163 4.92 -10.86 14.90
N GLN A 164 5.57 -9.80 14.41
CA GLN A 164 5.32 -8.45 14.90
C GLN A 164 3.90 -8.03 14.55
N VAL A 165 3.10 -7.69 15.55
CA VAL A 165 1.68 -7.37 15.37
C VAL A 165 1.48 -6.24 14.38
N MET A 166 2.21 -5.14 14.54
CA MET A 166 2.07 -3.96 13.68
C MET A 166 2.38 -4.24 12.20
N GLU A 167 3.31 -5.15 11.92
CA GLU A 167 3.75 -5.47 10.55
C GLU A 167 2.90 -6.59 9.91
N GLN A 168 2.51 -7.60 10.71
CA GLN A 168 1.90 -8.82 10.16
C GLN A 168 0.37 -8.80 10.17
N LEU A 169 -0.24 -8.01 11.06
CA LEU A 169 -1.69 -7.84 11.12
C LEU A 169 -2.09 -6.50 10.49
N SER A 170 -3.03 -6.54 9.56
CA SER A 170 -3.58 -5.30 8.99
C SER A 170 -4.42 -4.48 10.00
N MET A 171 -4.85 -5.14 11.08
CA MET A 171 -5.61 -4.58 12.20
C MET A 171 -5.18 -5.28 13.49
N PRO A 172 -4.95 -4.58 14.62
CA PRO A 172 -4.38 -5.17 15.83
C PRO A 172 -5.43 -5.98 16.64
N PHE A 173 -6.00 -7.01 16.04
CA PHE A 173 -6.90 -7.95 16.72
C PHE A 173 -6.77 -9.36 16.17
N TRP A 174 -7.33 -10.33 16.90
CA TRP A 174 -7.61 -11.66 16.39
C TRP A 174 -8.94 -12.18 16.96
N ILE A 175 -9.49 -13.19 16.30
CA ILE A 175 -10.68 -13.91 16.76
C ILE A 175 -10.30 -15.36 16.98
N SER A 176 -10.68 -15.92 18.15
CA SER A 176 -10.52 -17.34 18.50
C SER A 176 -11.89 -17.98 18.66
N SER A 177 -12.17 -19.07 17.92
CA SER A 177 -13.40 -19.84 18.10
C SER A 177 -13.31 -20.74 19.30
N ALA A 178 -14.30 -20.69 20.17
CA ALA A 178 -14.41 -21.46 21.38
C ALA A 178 -15.82 -22.09 21.52
N GLY A 179 -16.02 -23.27 20.93
CA GLY A 179 -17.29 -23.97 20.92
C GLY A 179 -18.38 -23.20 20.15
N SER A 180 -19.40 -22.70 20.89
CA SER A 180 -20.54 -21.96 20.31
C SER A 180 -20.33 -20.46 20.24
N TYR A 181 -19.15 -19.96 20.59
CA TYR A 181 -18.83 -18.54 20.68
C TYR A 181 -17.51 -18.21 20.01
N ASN A 182 -17.32 -16.95 19.70
CA ASN A 182 -16.04 -16.36 19.32
C ASN A 182 -15.56 -15.39 20.40
N LEU A 183 -14.26 -15.34 20.60
CA LEU A 183 -13.56 -14.37 21.43
C LEU A 183 -12.79 -13.42 20.54
N LEU A 184 -13.15 -12.15 20.57
CA LEU A 184 -12.42 -11.09 19.88
C LEU A 184 -11.45 -10.43 20.85
N PHE A 185 -10.16 -10.51 20.58
CA PHE A 185 -9.11 -9.80 21.30
C PHE A 185 -8.67 -8.58 20.51
N VAL A 186 -8.88 -7.41 21.05
CA VAL A 186 -8.41 -6.14 20.50
C VAL A 186 -7.23 -5.64 21.33
N MET A 187 -6.10 -5.39 20.69
CA MET A 187 -4.93 -4.79 21.32
C MET A 187 -5.03 -3.28 21.21
N GLU A 188 -5.17 -2.58 22.34
CA GLU A 188 -5.24 -1.11 22.36
C GLU A 188 -3.84 -0.48 22.25
N ASP A 189 -2.80 -1.25 22.56
CA ASP A 189 -1.38 -0.89 22.42
C ASP A 189 -0.63 -2.02 21.70
N PRO A 190 -0.62 -2.02 20.36
CA PRO A 190 -0.03 -3.11 19.58
C PRO A 190 1.48 -2.96 19.35
N TYR A 191 2.08 -1.82 19.74
CA TYR A 191 3.50 -1.56 19.56
C TYR A 191 4.37 -2.58 20.31
N ARG A 192 5.51 -2.96 19.76
CA ARG A 192 6.46 -3.89 20.38
C ARG A 192 5.81 -5.20 20.86
N THR A 193 4.74 -5.59 20.18
CA THR A 193 3.97 -6.80 20.53
C THR A 193 4.19 -7.87 19.47
N GLU A 194 4.50 -9.08 19.93
CA GLU A 194 4.81 -10.24 19.11
C GLU A 194 3.83 -11.38 19.37
N MET A 195 3.42 -12.05 18.30
CA MET A 195 2.70 -13.33 18.35
C MET A 195 3.70 -14.46 18.10
N ASN A 196 3.86 -15.33 19.10
CA ASN A 196 4.83 -16.44 19.08
C ASN A 196 4.08 -17.76 18.89
N PHE A 197 4.11 -18.31 17.66
CA PHE A 197 3.44 -19.56 17.33
C PHE A 197 4.24 -20.77 17.82
N THR A 198 3.53 -21.74 18.43
CA THR A 198 4.17 -22.95 18.97
C THR A 198 4.60 -23.90 17.85
N SER A 199 5.60 -24.74 18.17
CA SER A 199 6.06 -25.80 17.28
C SER A 199 5.30 -27.12 17.43
N ASP A 200 4.26 -27.13 18.27
CA ASP A 200 3.44 -28.31 18.56
C ASP A 200 2.06 -28.18 17.91
N SER A 201 1.54 -29.26 17.34
CA SER A 201 0.19 -29.33 16.80
C SER A 201 -0.82 -29.70 17.90
N PRO A 202 -2.01 -29.07 17.96
CA PRO A 202 -2.57 -28.10 17.03
C PRO A 202 -1.93 -26.71 17.17
N ILE A 203 -2.16 -25.82 16.19
CA ILE A 203 -1.68 -24.45 16.20
C ILE A 203 -2.13 -23.75 17.46
N ALA A 204 -1.17 -23.18 18.19
CA ALA A 204 -1.39 -22.32 19.34
C ALA A 204 -0.33 -21.22 19.33
N PHE A 205 -0.58 -20.13 20.07
CA PHE A 205 0.39 -19.04 20.16
C PHE A 205 0.31 -18.33 21.50
N SER A 206 1.35 -17.59 21.81
CA SER A 206 1.38 -16.63 22.91
C SER A 206 1.66 -15.23 22.40
N VAL A 207 1.26 -14.23 23.18
CA VAL A 207 1.52 -12.83 22.86
C VAL A 207 2.53 -12.28 23.87
N SER A 208 3.64 -11.74 23.37
CA SER A 208 4.68 -11.10 24.18
C SER A 208 4.73 -9.61 23.89
N HIS A 209 4.81 -8.81 24.95
CA HIS A 209 4.97 -7.36 24.84
C HIS A 209 6.28 -6.92 25.49
N GLN A 210 7.01 -6.03 24.82
CA GLN A 210 8.26 -5.45 25.30
C GLN A 210 7.99 -4.06 25.88
N TYR A 211 8.61 -3.77 27.04
CA TYR A 211 8.58 -2.48 27.71
C TYR A 211 10.01 -1.89 27.72
N PRO A 212 10.48 -1.25 26.65
CA PRO A 212 11.81 -0.68 26.59
C PRO A 212 11.94 0.54 27.50
N ALA A 213 13.14 0.77 28.04
CA ALA A 213 13.41 1.90 28.92
C ALA A 213 13.26 3.29 28.25
N ILE A 214 13.24 3.32 26.92
CA ILE A 214 13.04 4.57 26.15
C ILE A 214 11.59 5.00 26.05
N ASP A 215 10.64 4.13 26.39
CA ASP A 215 9.21 4.41 26.31
C ASP A 215 8.61 4.67 27.70
N ASP A 216 7.95 5.81 27.86
CA ASP A 216 7.23 6.17 29.06
C ASP A 216 5.91 5.40 29.24
N ASN A 217 5.33 4.84 28.16
CA ASN A 217 4.18 3.98 28.22
C ASN A 217 4.60 2.59 28.76
N ARG A 218 4.14 2.27 29.96
CA ARG A 218 4.48 1.02 30.65
C ARG A 218 3.30 0.06 30.72
N THR A 219 2.20 0.30 29.97
CA THR A 219 0.96 -0.48 30.08
C THR A 219 0.51 -1.00 28.74
N ASN A 220 0.46 -2.32 28.61
CA ASN A 220 -0.19 -3.02 27.51
C ASN A 220 -1.64 -3.28 27.84
N LYS A 221 -2.56 -3.11 26.87
CA LYS A 221 -4.01 -3.19 27.09
C LYS A 221 -4.71 -4.02 26.04
N PHE A 222 -5.68 -4.83 26.55
CA PHE A 222 -6.57 -5.61 25.70
C PHE A 222 -8.03 -5.32 26.02
N ARG A 223 -8.89 -5.34 24.99
CA ARG A 223 -10.33 -5.58 25.14
C ARG A 223 -10.65 -6.97 24.65
N ILE A 224 -11.37 -7.73 25.45
CA ILE A 224 -11.82 -9.08 25.09
C ILE A 224 -13.34 -9.07 25.04
N TYR A 225 -13.89 -9.26 23.84
CA TYR A 225 -15.33 -9.37 23.61
C TYR A 225 -15.71 -10.82 23.39
N ILE A 226 -16.93 -11.18 23.74
CA ILE A 226 -17.54 -12.46 23.42
C ILE A 226 -18.65 -12.21 22.40
N THR A 227 -18.65 -12.97 21.30
CA THR A 227 -19.65 -12.87 20.26
C THR A 227 -20.27 -14.24 19.97
N ASP A 228 -21.32 -14.27 19.16
CA ASP A 228 -21.79 -15.50 18.54
C ASP A 228 -20.69 -16.13 17.64
N GLN A 229 -21.01 -17.25 16.99
CA GLN A 229 -20.05 -17.95 16.11
C GLN A 229 -19.76 -17.22 14.78
N ASP A 230 -20.51 -16.15 14.46
CA ASP A 230 -20.31 -15.41 13.22
C ASP A 230 -19.10 -14.46 13.35
N PRO A 231 -18.00 -14.67 12.59
CA PRO A 231 -16.86 -13.75 12.64
C PRO A 231 -17.20 -12.33 12.16
N VAL A 232 -18.30 -12.16 11.41
CA VAL A 232 -18.80 -10.84 11.02
C VAL A 232 -19.18 -10.02 12.25
N SER A 233 -19.87 -10.63 13.23
CA SER A 233 -20.22 -9.96 14.49
C SER A 233 -18.99 -9.40 15.20
N ALA A 234 -17.90 -10.19 15.27
CA ALA A 234 -16.65 -9.75 15.87
C ALA A 234 -15.97 -8.61 15.07
N ALA A 235 -15.95 -8.71 13.73
CA ALA A 235 -15.40 -7.65 12.89
C ALA A 235 -16.20 -6.33 13.02
N LYS A 236 -17.52 -6.41 13.22
CA LYS A 236 -18.36 -5.22 13.46
C LYS A 236 -18.10 -4.58 14.83
N LEU A 237 -17.80 -5.35 15.86
CA LEU A 237 -17.36 -4.81 17.14
C LEU A 237 -16.03 -4.06 17.00
N TYR A 238 -15.08 -4.60 16.21
CA TYR A 238 -13.83 -3.89 15.94
C TYR A 238 -14.07 -2.60 15.13
N ARG A 239 -14.96 -2.62 14.12
CA ARG A 239 -15.36 -1.40 13.40
C ARG A 239 -15.92 -0.33 14.35
N ASN A 240 -16.80 -0.72 15.27
CA ASN A 240 -17.33 0.20 16.28
C ASN A 240 -16.21 0.75 17.19
N TYR A 241 -15.27 -0.10 17.59
CA TYR A 241 -14.10 0.33 18.37
C TYR A 241 -13.29 1.42 17.65
N VAL A 242 -12.92 1.23 16.39
CA VAL A 242 -12.12 2.25 15.66
C VAL A 242 -12.91 3.53 15.39
N ILE A 243 -14.23 3.45 15.21
CA ILE A 243 -15.12 4.62 15.13
C ILE A 243 -15.13 5.39 16.46
N GLU A 244 -15.28 4.68 17.59
CA GLU A 244 -15.24 5.28 18.95
C GLU A 244 -13.90 5.95 19.24
N GLN A 245 -12.79 5.39 18.75
CA GLN A 245 -11.45 5.98 18.88
C GLN A 245 -11.23 7.18 17.96
N GLY A 246 -12.17 7.49 17.05
CA GLY A 246 -12.00 8.57 16.06
C GLY A 246 -10.97 8.25 14.96
N GLN A 247 -10.65 6.99 14.75
CA GLN A 247 -9.68 6.49 13.78
C GLN A 247 -10.32 6.06 12.46
N PHE A 248 -11.59 6.36 12.25
CA PHE A 248 -12.35 5.97 11.08
C PHE A 248 -12.86 7.18 10.31
N THR A 249 -12.58 7.23 9.01
CA THR A 249 -13.07 8.26 8.08
C THR A 249 -13.53 7.61 6.80
N THR A 250 -14.78 7.85 6.38
CA THR A 250 -15.31 7.25 5.14
C THR A 250 -14.69 7.87 3.89
N LEU A 251 -14.69 7.14 2.77
CA LEU A 251 -14.27 7.66 1.45
C LEU A 251 -15.08 8.90 1.06
N GLU A 252 -16.38 8.96 1.37
CA GLU A 252 -17.21 10.15 1.09
C GLU A 252 -16.76 11.36 1.92
N GLN A 253 -16.44 11.18 3.21
CA GLN A 253 -15.87 12.27 4.03
C GLN A 253 -14.51 12.75 3.51
N LYS A 254 -13.64 11.82 3.10
CA LYS A 254 -12.37 12.16 2.44
C LYS A 254 -12.59 12.89 1.11
N ALA A 255 -13.60 12.46 0.34
CA ALA A 255 -13.95 13.06 -0.95
C ALA A 255 -14.61 14.44 -0.82
N GLU A 256 -15.15 14.81 0.34
CA GLU A 256 -15.55 16.20 0.63
C GLU A 256 -14.34 17.15 0.67
N ALA A 257 -13.20 16.67 1.21
CA ALA A 257 -11.96 17.43 1.26
C ALA A 257 -11.21 17.41 -0.10
N ASN A 258 -11.21 16.26 -0.79
CA ASN A 258 -10.58 16.11 -2.10
C ASN A 258 -11.50 15.32 -3.07
N PRO A 259 -12.28 16.00 -3.91
CA PRO A 259 -13.21 15.36 -4.84
C PRO A 259 -12.58 14.37 -5.83
N ASN A 260 -11.26 14.46 -6.08
CA ASN A 260 -10.56 13.50 -6.94
C ASN A 260 -10.61 12.06 -6.39
N ILE A 261 -10.87 11.87 -5.11
CA ILE A 261 -11.03 10.54 -4.51
C ILE A 261 -12.15 9.74 -5.19
N ARG A 262 -13.22 10.42 -5.66
CA ARG A 262 -14.31 9.75 -6.39
C ARG A 262 -13.88 9.08 -7.69
N LYS A 263 -12.72 9.51 -8.27
CA LYS A 263 -12.14 8.87 -9.45
C LYS A 263 -11.56 7.48 -9.16
N LEU A 264 -11.42 7.09 -7.89
CA LEU A 264 -11.07 5.72 -7.49
C LEU A 264 -12.27 4.76 -7.59
N TYR A 265 -13.51 5.27 -7.60
CA TYR A 265 -14.69 4.40 -7.56
C TYR A 265 -14.85 3.66 -8.89
N GLY A 266 -14.68 2.34 -8.86
CA GLY A 266 -14.68 1.50 -10.06
C GLY A 266 -13.42 1.64 -10.93
N ALA A 267 -12.35 2.21 -10.41
CA ALA A 267 -11.07 2.38 -11.12
C ALA A 267 -10.17 1.15 -10.94
N PRO A 268 -9.70 0.50 -12.01
CA PRO A 268 -8.63 -0.48 -11.93
C PRO A 268 -7.32 0.24 -11.56
N PHE A 269 -6.39 -0.51 -10.96
CA PHE A 269 -5.05 -0.02 -10.69
C PHE A 269 -4.08 -0.47 -11.77
N ILE A 270 -3.45 0.49 -12.44
CA ILE A 270 -2.60 0.26 -13.60
C ILE A 270 -1.22 0.88 -13.35
N TYR A 271 -0.20 0.05 -13.17
CA TYR A 271 1.18 0.49 -13.26
C TYR A 271 1.56 0.62 -14.72
N LEU A 272 1.80 1.86 -15.18
CA LEU A 272 2.15 2.17 -16.56
C LEU A 272 3.67 2.25 -16.69
N TRP A 273 4.22 1.34 -17.48
CA TRP A 273 5.65 1.24 -17.73
C TRP A 273 6.04 2.02 -18.98
N GLY A 274 7.23 2.61 -18.97
CA GLY A 274 7.72 3.40 -20.09
C GLY A 274 8.60 4.56 -19.63
N ASP A 275 9.66 4.27 -18.89
CA ASP A 275 10.62 5.21 -18.32
C ASP A 275 11.72 5.65 -19.30
N LEU A 276 11.61 5.23 -20.58
CA LEU A 276 12.42 5.77 -21.68
C LEU A 276 11.95 7.18 -22.07
N VAL A 277 12.82 7.93 -22.70
CA VAL A 277 12.53 9.27 -23.28
C VAL A 277 12.28 9.19 -24.78
N VAL A 278 12.78 8.13 -25.41
CA VAL A 278 12.60 7.83 -26.84
C VAL A 278 12.36 6.34 -27.02
N SER A 279 11.36 5.97 -27.84
CA SER A 279 11.03 4.59 -28.18
C SER A 279 11.60 4.16 -29.54
N ALA A 280 11.50 2.87 -29.83
CA ALA A 280 11.91 2.34 -31.13
C ALA A 280 11.05 2.88 -32.29
N ASP A 281 9.79 3.23 -32.01
CA ASP A 281 8.84 3.77 -33.00
C ASP A 281 9.16 5.22 -33.38
N ASP A 282 9.88 5.95 -32.52
CA ASP A 282 10.29 7.33 -32.74
C ASP A 282 11.50 7.46 -33.68
N ILE A 283 12.12 6.35 -34.12
CA ILE A 283 13.37 6.29 -34.84
C ILE A 283 13.20 5.64 -36.22
N ASN A 284 13.56 6.40 -37.26
CA ASN A 284 13.76 5.83 -38.60
C ASN A 284 15.10 5.06 -38.62
N TRP A 285 15.04 3.76 -38.48
CA TRP A 285 16.21 2.91 -38.35
C TRP A 285 17.10 2.88 -39.61
N GLN A 286 16.56 3.09 -40.78
CA GLN A 286 17.34 3.19 -42.01
C GLN A 286 18.17 4.48 -42.05
N ALA A 287 17.55 5.60 -41.67
CA ALA A 287 18.22 6.89 -41.55
C ALA A 287 19.27 6.87 -40.41
N PHE A 288 18.92 6.24 -39.27
CA PHE A 288 19.82 6.06 -38.11
C PHE A 288 21.14 5.39 -38.53
N ARG A 289 21.07 4.30 -39.29
CA ARG A 289 22.25 3.55 -39.77
C ARG A 289 23.13 4.42 -40.69
N THR A 290 22.55 5.32 -41.46
CA THR A 290 23.31 6.21 -42.35
C THR A 290 23.87 7.45 -41.66
N SER A 291 23.40 7.77 -40.46
CA SER A 291 23.81 8.92 -39.64
C SER A 291 24.94 8.65 -38.66
N LEU A 292 25.48 7.43 -38.58
CA LEU A 292 26.46 7.00 -37.58
C LEU A 292 27.76 7.81 -37.58
N SER A 293 28.10 8.52 -38.64
CA SER A 293 29.26 9.44 -38.75
C SER A 293 28.86 10.91 -38.59
N SER A 294 27.65 11.21 -38.10
CA SER A 294 27.24 12.60 -37.88
C SER A 294 27.91 13.17 -36.60
N PRO A 295 28.08 14.50 -36.51
CA PRO A 295 28.63 15.13 -35.29
C PRO A 295 27.83 14.82 -34.02
N VAL A 296 26.47 14.66 -34.14
CA VAL A 296 25.61 14.30 -33.03
C VAL A 296 25.90 12.86 -32.53
N MET A 297 26.08 11.91 -33.43
CA MET A 297 26.46 10.55 -33.09
C MET A 297 27.85 10.44 -32.48
N GLU A 298 28.82 11.22 -33.00
CA GLU A 298 30.14 11.33 -32.35
C GLU A 298 30.02 11.89 -30.94
N TYR A 299 29.16 12.88 -30.75
CA TYR A 299 28.87 13.45 -29.43
C TYR A 299 28.23 12.42 -28.49
N PHE A 300 27.25 11.65 -28.94
CA PHE A 300 26.68 10.54 -28.15
C PHE A 300 27.77 9.56 -27.71
N LEU A 301 28.64 9.15 -28.63
CA LEU A 301 29.73 8.23 -28.30
C LEU A 301 30.73 8.79 -27.27
N SER A 302 30.87 10.12 -27.17
CA SER A 302 31.77 10.75 -26.19
C SER A 302 31.36 10.49 -24.74
N PHE A 303 30.09 10.09 -24.49
CA PHE A 303 29.56 9.74 -23.19
C PHE A 303 29.67 8.24 -22.85
N ALA A 304 30.07 7.38 -23.81
CA ALA A 304 30.03 5.93 -23.62
C ALA A 304 30.88 5.42 -22.42
N GLY A 305 31.95 6.10 -22.09
CA GLY A 305 32.75 5.77 -20.90
C GLY A 305 32.15 6.21 -19.56
N ARG A 306 31.04 6.94 -19.58
CA ARG A 306 30.39 7.53 -18.39
C ARG A 306 29.00 6.94 -18.09
N LEU A 307 28.51 6.07 -18.98
CA LEU A 307 27.21 5.44 -18.85
C LEU A 307 27.34 3.92 -18.70
N GLU A 308 26.46 3.31 -17.92
CA GLU A 308 26.50 1.88 -17.61
C GLU A 308 26.45 1.00 -18.87
N ASN A 309 25.55 1.31 -19.81
CA ASN A 309 25.40 0.59 -21.07
C ASN A 309 26.25 1.13 -22.24
N GLY A 310 27.19 2.03 -21.98
CA GLY A 310 27.96 2.70 -23.03
C GLY A 310 28.87 1.79 -23.84
N GLN A 311 29.44 0.75 -23.24
CA GLN A 311 30.24 -0.27 -23.98
C GLN A 311 29.36 -1.09 -24.92
N GLU A 312 28.17 -1.48 -24.45
CA GLU A 312 27.19 -2.23 -25.22
C GLU A 312 26.69 -1.40 -26.39
N PHE A 313 26.32 -0.13 -26.15
CA PHE A 313 25.93 0.82 -27.21
C PHE A 313 27.02 0.93 -28.26
N THR A 314 28.27 1.08 -27.86
CA THR A 314 29.41 1.16 -28.79
C THR A 314 29.56 -0.11 -29.63
N SER A 315 29.33 -1.28 -29.04
CA SER A 315 29.38 -2.58 -29.76
C SER A 315 28.24 -2.70 -30.75
N VAL A 316 27.02 -2.36 -30.33
CA VAL A 316 25.83 -2.36 -31.18
C VAL A 316 25.99 -1.43 -32.39
N LEU A 317 26.53 -0.20 -32.21
CA LEU A 317 26.78 0.70 -33.34
C LEU A 317 27.78 0.14 -34.38
N LYS A 318 28.80 -0.61 -33.93
CA LYS A 318 29.73 -1.30 -34.82
C LYS A 318 29.08 -2.45 -35.58
N GLU A 319 28.20 -3.19 -34.94
CA GLU A 319 27.48 -4.29 -35.57
C GLU A 319 26.54 -3.80 -36.68
N ILE A 320 25.73 -2.76 -36.40
CA ILE A 320 24.75 -2.25 -37.36
C ILE A 320 25.40 -1.55 -38.57
N GLN A 321 26.66 -1.15 -38.47
CA GLN A 321 27.42 -0.67 -39.66
C GLN A 321 27.56 -1.74 -40.74
N GLY A 322 27.69 -2.99 -40.35
CA GLY A 322 27.84 -4.15 -41.24
C GLY A 322 26.54 -4.87 -41.61
N GLN A 323 25.39 -4.38 -41.15
CA GLN A 323 24.07 -5.03 -41.32
C GLN A 323 23.14 -4.19 -42.21
N ASP A 324 22.14 -4.85 -42.84
CA ASP A 324 21.12 -4.17 -43.62
C ASP A 324 19.85 -3.85 -42.81
N TYR A 325 19.83 -4.27 -41.55
CA TYR A 325 18.73 -4.08 -40.61
C TYR A 325 19.28 -3.73 -39.20
N VAL A 326 18.37 -3.29 -38.32
CA VAL A 326 18.63 -3.16 -36.88
C VAL A 326 17.71 -4.15 -36.14
N ALA A 327 18.28 -5.09 -35.40
CA ALA A 327 17.54 -6.08 -34.65
C ALA A 327 16.85 -5.45 -33.43
N GLU A 328 15.78 -6.04 -32.93
CA GLU A 328 14.99 -5.51 -31.80
C GLU A 328 15.86 -5.26 -30.57
N TYR A 329 16.70 -6.21 -30.20
CA TYR A 329 17.67 -6.01 -29.12
C TYR A 329 18.55 -4.76 -29.31
N GLN A 330 19.06 -4.56 -30.56
CA GLN A 330 19.91 -3.41 -30.85
C GLN A 330 19.15 -2.09 -30.76
N LYS A 331 17.88 -2.06 -31.18
CA LYS A 331 16.99 -0.91 -31.02
C LYS A 331 16.82 -0.56 -29.54
N ASN A 332 16.54 -1.56 -28.71
CA ASN A 332 16.34 -1.39 -27.26
C ASN A 332 17.58 -0.81 -26.59
N VAL A 333 18.77 -1.35 -26.90
CA VAL A 333 20.05 -0.81 -26.37
C VAL A 333 20.26 0.68 -26.79
N ILE A 334 19.95 1.01 -28.05
CA ILE A 334 20.08 2.36 -28.56
C ILE A 334 19.09 3.32 -27.87
N CYS A 335 17.81 2.94 -27.79
CA CYS A 335 16.80 3.77 -27.11
C CYS A 335 17.12 3.99 -25.64
N SER A 336 17.53 2.94 -24.91
CA SER A 336 17.95 3.01 -23.52
C SER A 336 19.14 3.96 -23.34
N TYR A 337 20.18 3.82 -24.18
CA TYR A 337 21.35 4.68 -24.09
C TYR A 337 21.00 6.15 -24.36
N ILE A 338 20.24 6.44 -25.42
CA ILE A 338 19.82 7.82 -25.77
C ILE A 338 18.95 8.39 -24.64
N SER A 339 18.05 7.61 -24.06
CA SER A 339 17.20 8.05 -22.96
C SER A 339 18.03 8.45 -21.74
N GLN A 340 19.08 7.68 -21.40
CA GLN A 340 20.01 8.05 -20.33
C GLN A 340 20.77 9.35 -20.64
N LEU A 341 21.20 9.55 -21.89
CA LEU A 341 21.87 10.79 -22.31
C LEU A 341 20.96 12.01 -22.13
N LEU A 342 19.69 11.90 -22.54
CA LEU A 342 18.72 13.01 -22.53
C LEU A 342 18.32 13.44 -21.11
N LYS A 343 18.53 12.59 -20.11
CA LYS A 343 18.28 12.91 -18.70
C LYS A 343 19.47 13.62 -18.02
N ARG A 344 20.63 13.70 -18.67
CA ARG A 344 21.86 14.26 -18.06
C ARG A 344 21.89 15.78 -18.09
N ASP A 345 22.33 16.39 -16.99
CA ASP A 345 22.50 17.84 -16.87
C ASP A 345 23.59 18.40 -17.77
N ASP A 346 24.66 17.61 -18.05
CA ASP A 346 25.81 17.98 -18.85
C ASP A 346 25.67 17.63 -20.36
N PHE A 347 24.44 17.30 -20.81
CA PHE A 347 24.20 16.90 -22.21
C PHE A 347 24.08 18.07 -23.17
N TRP A 348 23.64 19.26 -22.73
CA TRP A 348 23.47 20.41 -23.63
C TRP A 348 24.79 20.99 -24.11
N GLU A 349 25.04 20.95 -25.43
CA GLU A 349 26.21 21.52 -26.03
C GLU A 349 25.84 22.34 -27.31
N PRO A 350 25.77 23.69 -27.21
CA PRO A 350 25.33 24.54 -28.32
C PRO A 350 26.19 24.43 -29.58
N SER A 351 27.45 24.02 -29.47
CA SER A 351 28.35 23.85 -30.61
C SER A 351 28.03 22.60 -31.45
N VAL A 352 27.37 21.61 -30.82
CA VAL A 352 26.91 20.38 -31.48
C VAL A 352 25.48 20.56 -32.02
N PHE A 353 24.60 21.17 -31.24
CA PHE A 353 23.20 21.37 -31.57
C PHE A 353 22.94 22.74 -32.20
N THR A 354 23.31 22.86 -33.46
CA THR A 354 23.27 24.14 -34.22
C THR A 354 21.94 24.43 -34.91
N GLN A 355 21.15 23.38 -35.21
CA GLN A 355 19.80 23.53 -35.74
C GLN A 355 18.79 23.62 -34.58
N ARG A 356 17.83 24.54 -34.72
CA ARG A 356 16.88 24.83 -33.65
C ARG A 356 15.45 24.89 -34.21
N SER A 357 14.54 24.18 -33.60
CA SER A 357 13.11 24.34 -33.83
C SER A 357 12.55 25.54 -33.06
N SER A 358 11.33 25.96 -33.38
CA SER A 358 10.63 27.04 -32.68
C SER A 358 10.42 26.70 -31.19
N GLU A 359 10.12 25.46 -30.88
CA GLU A 359 9.91 24.93 -29.54
C GLU A 359 11.22 25.00 -28.74
N LEU A 360 12.33 24.57 -29.34
CA LEU A 360 13.64 24.67 -28.72
C LEU A 360 14.03 26.12 -28.39
N GLU A 361 13.74 27.05 -29.31
CA GLU A 361 14.05 28.47 -29.09
C GLU A 361 13.20 29.07 -27.97
N VAL A 362 11.91 28.69 -27.84
CA VAL A 362 11.03 29.12 -26.76
C VAL A 362 11.58 28.64 -25.38
N LEU A 363 11.98 27.38 -25.28
CA LEU A 363 12.57 26.85 -24.06
C LEU A 363 13.89 27.55 -23.70
N LEU A 364 14.79 27.69 -24.64
CA LEU A 364 16.10 28.34 -24.43
C LEU A 364 15.98 29.85 -24.12
N ALA A 365 14.91 30.51 -24.52
CA ALA A 365 14.64 31.90 -24.14
C ALA A 365 14.43 32.11 -22.65
N LYS A 366 14.04 31.06 -21.91
CA LYS A 366 13.99 31.05 -20.41
C LYS A 366 15.37 31.13 -19.77
N GLY A 367 16.47 30.82 -20.53
CA GLY A 367 17.84 30.67 -20.08
C GLY A 367 18.10 29.26 -19.55
N TYR A 368 19.01 28.52 -20.14
CA TYR A 368 19.25 27.10 -19.84
C TYR A 368 19.46 26.80 -18.35
N GLY A 369 20.19 27.65 -17.64
CA GLY A 369 20.43 27.49 -16.19
C GLY A 369 19.20 27.75 -15.30
N ASN A 370 18.09 28.24 -15.85
CA ASN A 370 16.84 28.49 -15.13
C ASN A 370 15.73 27.48 -15.49
N LEU A 371 16.04 26.50 -16.32
CA LEU A 371 15.07 25.49 -16.76
C LEU A 371 14.77 24.52 -15.62
N SER A 372 13.53 24.11 -15.51
CA SER A 372 13.13 22.93 -14.73
C SER A 372 13.76 21.67 -15.32
N GLU A 373 13.75 20.56 -14.59
CA GLU A 373 14.24 19.27 -15.10
C GLU A 373 13.44 18.81 -16.32
N THR A 374 12.11 18.98 -16.28
CA THR A 374 11.24 18.71 -17.42
C THR A 374 11.62 19.55 -18.64
N ASP A 375 11.72 20.87 -18.49
CA ASP A 375 12.10 21.77 -19.59
C ASP A 375 13.47 21.40 -20.18
N ARG A 376 14.43 21.01 -19.33
CA ARG A 376 15.79 20.62 -19.71
C ARG A 376 15.79 19.36 -20.57
N ILE A 377 15.02 18.32 -20.19
CA ILE A 377 14.86 17.11 -20.99
C ILE A 377 14.16 17.44 -22.32
N GLN A 378 13.15 18.32 -22.33
CA GLN A 378 12.52 18.76 -23.58
C GLN A 378 13.52 19.52 -24.47
N VAL A 379 14.39 20.38 -23.93
CA VAL A 379 15.48 21.02 -24.72
C VAL A 379 16.35 19.95 -25.37
N HIS A 380 16.75 18.91 -24.66
CA HIS A 380 17.59 17.84 -25.21
C HIS A 380 16.86 17.07 -26.32
N LYS A 381 15.57 16.72 -26.14
CA LYS A 381 14.73 16.06 -27.17
C LYS A 381 14.65 16.88 -28.44
N TYR A 382 14.25 18.15 -28.34
CA TYR A 382 14.12 19.03 -29.48
C TYR A 382 15.46 19.34 -30.16
N ALA A 383 16.55 19.41 -29.40
CA ALA A 383 17.89 19.56 -29.92
C ALA A 383 18.33 18.38 -30.79
N VAL A 384 18.12 17.15 -30.29
CA VAL A 384 18.44 15.90 -31.01
C VAL A 384 17.57 15.80 -32.27
N ALA A 385 16.26 15.95 -32.15
CA ALA A 385 15.34 15.86 -33.29
C ALA A 385 15.64 16.93 -34.39
N SER A 386 15.93 18.18 -34.01
CA SER A 386 16.25 19.26 -34.94
C SER A 386 17.56 19.04 -35.71
N ASN A 387 18.55 18.37 -35.09
CA ASN A 387 19.86 18.13 -35.69
C ASN A 387 19.97 16.78 -36.43
N LEU A 388 18.99 15.88 -36.23
CA LEU A 388 18.86 14.61 -36.95
C LEU A 388 17.41 14.39 -37.43
N PRO A 389 16.83 15.32 -38.25
CA PRO A 389 15.38 15.31 -38.57
C PRO A 389 14.95 14.13 -39.46
N GLU A 390 15.89 13.50 -40.17
CA GLU A 390 15.61 12.30 -40.99
C GLU A 390 15.61 11.03 -40.11
N VAL A 391 16.21 11.09 -38.91
CA VAL A 391 16.40 9.95 -38.00
C VAL A 391 15.27 9.89 -36.99
N PHE A 392 14.92 11.02 -36.38
CA PHE A 392 13.96 11.08 -35.31
C PHE A 392 12.64 11.70 -35.74
N ALA A 393 11.53 11.17 -35.26
CA ALA A 393 10.22 11.81 -35.34
C ALA A 393 10.22 13.18 -34.64
N ASP A 394 9.14 13.95 -34.80
CA ASP A 394 8.94 15.18 -34.02
C ASP A 394 9.08 14.88 -32.51
N ALA A 395 9.90 15.67 -31.80
CA ALA A 395 10.22 15.42 -30.41
C ALA A 395 8.99 15.43 -29.46
N GLY A 396 7.94 16.19 -29.83
CA GLY A 396 6.68 16.21 -29.08
C GLY A 396 5.91 14.89 -29.13
N GLN A 397 6.17 14.05 -30.16
CA GLN A 397 5.48 12.77 -30.38
C GLN A 397 6.23 11.58 -29.76
N TRP A 398 7.48 11.81 -29.29
CA TRP A 398 8.24 10.71 -28.74
C TRP A 398 7.51 10.07 -27.54
N MET A 399 7.51 8.74 -27.49
CA MET A 399 6.82 7.91 -26.49
C MET A 399 5.29 7.92 -26.58
N ASP A 400 4.66 8.56 -27.60
CA ASP A 400 3.20 8.58 -27.70
C ASP A 400 2.59 7.18 -27.74
N SER A 401 3.18 6.26 -28.52
CA SER A 401 2.70 4.89 -28.65
C SER A 401 2.70 4.10 -27.33
N GLN A 402 3.63 4.45 -26.42
CA GLN A 402 3.81 3.76 -25.13
C GLN A 402 3.05 4.47 -23.99
N THR A 403 2.50 5.65 -24.18
CA THR A 403 1.93 6.48 -23.13
C THR A 403 0.59 7.10 -23.53
N VAL A 404 0.60 8.22 -24.24
CA VAL A 404 -0.60 9.00 -24.57
C VAL A 404 -1.60 8.20 -25.40
N ALA A 405 -1.15 7.51 -26.43
CA ALA A 405 -2.00 6.69 -27.29
C ALA A 405 -2.58 5.51 -26.50
N LEU A 406 -1.78 4.90 -25.62
CA LEU A 406 -2.24 3.81 -24.76
C LEU A 406 -3.36 4.26 -23.81
N LEU A 407 -3.21 5.41 -23.15
CA LEU A 407 -4.29 5.98 -22.32
C LEU A 407 -5.54 6.30 -23.13
N GLN A 408 -5.39 6.78 -24.38
CA GLN A 408 -6.51 7.04 -25.29
C GLN A 408 -7.24 5.75 -25.65
N GLU A 409 -6.52 4.68 -25.98
CA GLU A 409 -7.12 3.37 -26.26
C GLU A 409 -7.85 2.78 -25.05
N MET A 410 -7.31 2.95 -23.85
CA MET A 410 -7.98 2.53 -22.61
C MET A 410 -9.32 3.26 -22.43
N LYS A 411 -9.34 4.58 -22.63
CA LYS A 411 -10.56 5.40 -22.52
C LYS A 411 -11.58 5.05 -23.57
N GLU A 412 -11.15 4.91 -24.84
CA GLU A 412 -12.00 4.49 -25.96
C GLU A 412 -12.56 3.07 -25.75
N GLY A 413 -11.80 2.21 -25.08
CA GLY A 413 -12.22 0.86 -24.70
C GLY A 413 -13.26 0.80 -23.59
N GLY A 414 -13.54 1.92 -22.92
CA GLY A 414 -14.55 2.01 -21.86
C GLY A 414 -14.01 2.00 -20.43
N ILE A 415 -12.69 2.17 -20.23
CA ILE A 415 -12.15 2.41 -18.89
C ILE A 415 -12.41 3.87 -18.52
N GLU A 416 -13.52 4.11 -17.82
CA GLU A 416 -13.97 5.50 -17.51
C GLU A 416 -13.09 6.16 -16.43
N HIS A 417 -12.65 5.42 -15.43
CA HIS A 417 -11.74 5.83 -14.38
C HIS A 417 -10.60 4.82 -14.26
N ALA A 418 -9.42 5.29 -13.91
CA ALA A 418 -8.26 4.46 -13.60
C ALA A 418 -7.35 5.19 -12.60
N TRP A 419 -6.65 4.44 -11.78
CA TRP A 419 -5.46 4.92 -11.09
C TRP A 419 -4.23 4.47 -11.89
N ILE A 420 -3.42 5.44 -12.31
CA ILE A 420 -2.21 5.21 -13.10
C ILE A 420 -0.99 5.45 -12.20
N GLY A 421 -0.21 4.41 -11.95
CA GLY A 421 1.04 4.48 -11.20
C GLY A 421 2.26 4.55 -12.11
N LEU A 422 3.12 5.52 -11.89
CA LEU A 422 4.43 5.64 -12.54
C LEU A 422 5.53 5.15 -11.59
N ASN A 423 6.55 4.48 -12.13
CA ASN A 423 7.69 3.98 -11.34
C ASN A 423 8.50 5.09 -10.67
N SER A 424 8.52 6.28 -11.27
CA SER A 424 9.11 7.47 -10.71
C SER A 424 8.58 8.71 -11.41
N TRP A 425 8.73 9.88 -10.77
CA TRP A 425 8.38 11.18 -11.37
C TRP A 425 9.22 11.53 -12.60
N GLU A 426 10.43 10.98 -12.74
CA GLU A 426 11.29 11.20 -13.91
C GLU A 426 10.69 10.67 -15.21
N GLN A 427 9.83 9.64 -15.12
CA GLN A 427 9.08 9.14 -16.28
C GLN A 427 8.21 10.26 -16.88
N ALA A 428 7.55 11.04 -16.02
CA ALA A 428 6.75 12.18 -16.43
C ALA A 428 7.59 13.34 -17.01
N TYR A 429 8.81 13.52 -16.53
CA TYR A 429 9.71 14.56 -17.07
C TYR A 429 10.09 14.30 -18.53
N GLY A 430 10.24 13.04 -18.92
CA GLY A 430 10.48 12.63 -20.30
C GLY A 430 9.28 12.85 -21.23
N LYS A 431 8.05 12.77 -20.67
CA LYS A 431 6.79 12.89 -21.41
C LYS A 431 5.72 13.63 -20.58
N PRO A 432 5.79 14.95 -20.45
CA PRO A 432 4.82 15.75 -19.67
C PRO A 432 3.37 15.53 -20.07
N GLU A 433 3.13 15.36 -21.38
CA GLU A 433 1.79 15.14 -21.94
C GLU A 433 1.11 13.86 -21.41
N LEU A 434 1.87 12.91 -20.88
CA LEU A 434 1.32 11.72 -20.22
C LEU A 434 0.47 12.12 -19.01
N VAL A 435 1.00 12.99 -18.14
CA VAL A 435 0.31 13.44 -16.93
C VAL A 435 -0.93 14.28 -17.30
N GLU A 436 -0.77 15.22 -18.25
CA GLU A 436 -1.88 16.04 -18.75
C GLU A 436 -2.99 15.20 -19.37
N THR A 437 -2.64 14.19 -20.17
CA THR A 437 -3.60 13.28 -20.81
C THR A 437 -4.37 12.47 -19.79
N ALA A 438 -3.68 11.88 -18.82
CA ALA A 438 -4.33 11.12 -17.75
C ALA A 438 -5.36 11.98 -16.99
N VAL A 439 -4.97 13.18 -16.58
CA VAL A 439 -5.86 14.10 -15.85
C VAL A 439 -7.06 14.54 -16.71
N ASN A 440 -6.83 14.85 -18.01
CA ASN A 440 -7.88 15.26 -18.94
C ASN A 440 -8.87 14.13 -19.26
N GLN A 441 -8.45 12.87 -19.11
CA GLN A 441 -9.30 11.69 -19.25
C GLN A 441 -10.02 11.29 -17.97
N ASP A 442 -9.92 12.10 -16.92
CA ASP A 442 -10.49 11.86 -15.61
C ASP A 442 -9.87 10.69 -14.85
N TYR A 443 -8.59 10.41 -15.10
CA TYR A 443 -7.79 9.43 -14.38
C TYR A 443 -7.04 10.05 -13.22
N LEU A 444 -6.71 9.24 -12.21
CA LEU A 444 -5.68 9.56 -11.24
C LEU A 444 -4.32 9.15 -11.80
N ILE A 445 -3.33 10.01 -11.62
CA ILE A 445 -1.95 9.70 -11.97
C ILE A 445 -1.02 10.00 -10.80
N ALA A 446 -0.27 9.01 -10.38
CA ALA A 446 0.61 9.03 -9.22
C ALA A 446 2.03 8.66 -9.61
N SER A 447 3.00 9.28 -8.95
CA SER A 447 4.37 8.75 -8.90
C SER A 447 4.55 7.88 -7.67
N TYR A 448 5.35 6.81 -7.80
CA TYR A 448 5.95 6.11 -6.68
C TYR A 448 7.01 7.01 -6.04
N ASP A 449 7.03 7.06 -4.69
CA ASP A 449 8.10 7.66 -3.90
C ASP A 449 8.28 6.88 -2.59
N SER A 450 9.46 6.95 -1.99
CA SER A 450 9.79 6.29 -0.73
C SER A 450 10.70 7.19 0.11
N TYR A 451 10.46 7.20 1.41
CA TYR A 451 11.23 7.99 2.37
C TYR A 451 11.83 7.13 3.48
N HIS A 452 11.74 5.83 3.32
CA HIS A 452 12.05 4.83 4.34
C HIS A 452 13.55 4.53 4.46
N SER A 453 14.31 4.65 3.37
CA SER A 453 15.73 4.35 3.31
C SER A 453 16.53 5.50 2.74
N ILE A 454 17.80 5.59 3.15
CA ILE A 454 18.79 6.52 2.60
C ILE A 454 20.05 5.76 2.22
N HIS A 455 20.63 6.05 1.05
CA HIS A 455 21.89 5.49 0.60
C HIS A 455 23.08 6.41 0.90
N GLU A 456 24.29 5.82 0.90
CA GLU A 456 25.52 6.59 1.04
C GLU A 456 25.63 7.60 -0.11
N PRO A 457 25.84 8.89 0.18
CA PRO A 457 25.95 9.92 -0.85
C PRO A 457 26.97 9.61 -1.93
N GLY A 458 26.55 9.67 -3.19
CA GLY A 458 27.36 9.32 -4.37
C GLY A 458 27.42 7.82 -4.68
N ARG A 459 26.64 6.98 -3.97
CA ARG A 459 26.49 5.53 -4.20
C ARG A 459 25.04 5.10 -4.22
N GLU A 460 24.16 6.02 -4.49
CA GLU A 460 22.72 5.77 -4.53
C GLU A 460 22.38 4.82 -5.67
N GLN A 461 21.58 3.80 -5.37
CA GLN A 461 21.09 2.83 -6.36
C GLN A 461 19.68 3.16 -6.83
N TRP A 462 18.92 3.91 -6.00
CA TRP A 462 17.56 4.36 -6.32
C TRP A 462 17.41 5.84 -6.06
N ILE A 463 16.67 6.51 -6.93
CA ILE A 463 16.40 7.95 -6.81
C ILE A 463 15.65 8.29 -5.50
N THR A 464 14.78 7.38 -5.02
CA THR A 464 14.01 7.56 -3.79
C THR A 464 14.87 7.47 -2.52
N ALA A 465 16.06 6.86 -2.59
CA ALA A 465 17.01 6.79 -1.48
C ALA A 465 18.09 7.90 -1.50
N GLN A 466 17.94 8.85 -2.43
CA GLN A 466 18.80 10.03 -2.55
C GLN A 466 18.10 11.26 -1.96
N PHE A 467 18.82 12.03 -1.15
CA PHE A 467 18.33 13.29 -0.58
C PHE A 467 19.37 14.39 -0.76
N ASP A 468 18.90 15.63 -0.97
CA ASP A 468 19.79 16.79 -1.13
C ASP A 468 20.54 17.12 0.15
N ASP A 469 19.94 16.83 1.31
CA ASP A 469 20.63 16.94 2.60
C ASP A 469 21.50 15.70 2.83
N LEU A 470 22.74 15.78 2.40
CA LEU A 470 23.72 14.70 2.54
C LEU A 470 24.05 14.35 3.99
N SER A 471 23.73 15.24 4.94
CA SER A 471 24.00 15.02 6.36
C SER A 471 23.07 13.99 7.01
N LEU A 472 21.91 13.71 6.40
CA LEU A 472 20.94 12.74 6.91
C LEU A 472 21.53 11.32 7.02
N TYR A 473 22.42 10.94 6.10
CA TYR A 473 23.03 9.61 6.10
C TYR A 473 23.84 9.30 7.38
N GLU A 474 24.41 10.31 8.02
CA GLU A 474 25.17 10.13 9.25
C GLU A 474 24.40 10.58 10.50
N ASN A 475 23.42 11.48 10.37
CA ASN A 475 22.81 12.14 11.51
C ASN A 475 21.33 11.79 11.75
N ALA A 476 20.69 11.05 10.84
CA ALA A 476 19.25 10.79 10.91
C ALA A 476 18.87 9.33 10.64
N VAL A 477 19.80 8.40 10.88
CA VAL A 477 19.56 6.98 10.67
C VAL A 477 19.17 6.29 11.98
N ILE A 478 18.29 5.30 11.87
CA ILE A 478 17.82 4.49 12.99
C ILE A 478 18.95 3.55 13.43
N THR A 479 19.16 3.41 14.76
CA THR A 479 20.05 2.40 15.33
C THR A 479 19.29 1.49 16.30
N ASP A 480 19.66 0.20 16.28
CA ASP A 480 19.17 -0.78 17.24
C ASP A 480 19.70 -0.53 18.67
N LEU A 481 19.25 -1.33 19.62
CA LEU A 481 19.67 -1.28 21.03
C LEU A 481 21.20 -1.42 21.22
N ASN A 482 21.91 -2.04 20.27
CA ASN A 482 23.38 -2.22 20.30
C ASN A 482 24.11 -1.08 19.61
N GLY A 483 23.42 -0.07 19.11
CA GLY A 483 23.97 1.06 18.38
C GLY A 483 24.37 0.74 16.93
N LYS A 484 23.86 -0.36 16.38
CA LYS A 484 24.09 -0.73 14.97
C LYS A 484 23.01 -0.10 14.12
N PRO A 485 23.37 0.60 13.00
CA PRO A 485 22.40 1.13 12.06
C PRO A 485 21.51 0.04 11.46
N GLU A 486 20.20 0.29 11.42
CA GLU A 486 19.24 -0.55 10.70
C GLU A 486 19.51 -0.49 9.19
N SER A 487 19.49 -1.66 8.56
CA SER A 487 19.79 -1.80 7.13
C SER A 487 18.60 -1.38 6.29
N GLY A 488 18.84 -0.65 5.20
CA GLY A 488 17.84 -0.36 4.18
C GLY A 488 17.43 -1.60 3.38
N PHE A 489 16.53 -1.40 2.41
CA PHE A 489 16.01 -2.46 1.55
C PHE A 489 17.13 -3.26 0.88
N GLN A 490 17.01 -4.59 0.83
CA GLN A 490 18.02 -5.53 0.31
C GLN A 490 19.40 -5.41 0.98
N ASN A 491 19.47 -4.92 2.20
CA ASN A 491 20.72 -4.62 2.93
C ASN A 491 21.58 -3.53 2.25
N VAL A 492 20.96 -2.63 1.50
CA VAL A 492 21.63 -1.46 0.90
C VAL A 492 21.21 -0.19 1.64
N GLY A 493 22.17 0.63 2.00
CA GLY A 493 21.90 1.86 2.75
C GLY A 493 21.45 1.60 4.19
N ARG A 494 20.71 2.53 4.74
CA ARG A 494 20.26 2.56 6.14
C ARG A 494 18.80 3.01 6.22
N LYS A 495 18.07 2.61 7.27
CA LYS A 495 16.72 3.12 7.56
C LYS A 495 16.83 4.56 8.06
N LEU A 496 15.96 5.42 7.53
CA LEU A 496 15.92 6.83 7.87
C LEU A 496 14.86 7.09 8.94
N ASN A 497 15.25 7.78 10.03
CA ASN A 497 14.33 8.14 11.10
C ASN A 497 13.30 9.18 10.58
N PRO A 498 11.99 8.86 10.57
CA PRO A 498 10.98 9.74 9.99
C PRO A 498 10.80 11.05 10.77
N THR A 499 11.10 11.08 12.07
CA THR A 499 11.00 12.31 12.89
C THR A 499 11.99 13.40 12.45
N LEU A 500 13.06 13.01 11.74
CA LEU A 500 14.11 13.91 11.26
C LEU A 500 14.05 14.19 9.74
N SER A 501 13.27 13.41 9.00
CA SER A 501 13.29 13.42 7.53
C SER A 501 12.30 14.41 6.90
N LEU A 502 11.29 14.88 7.60
CA LEU A 502 10.23 15.73 7.04
C LEU A 502 10.74 16.98 6.27
N PRO A 503 11.78 17.70 6.71
CA PRO A 503 12.33 18.81 5.91
C PRO A 503 12.87 18.38 4.54
N ALA A 504 13.49 17.19 4.46
CA ALA A 504 13.99 16.65 3.20
C ALA A 504 12.86 16.15 2.29
N VAL A 505 11.82 15.58 2.86
CA VAL A 505 10.57 15.24 2.13
C VAL A 505 9.95 16.49 1.52
N LYS A 506 9.83 17.56 2.30
CA LYS A 506 9.33 18.87 1.83
C LYS A 506 10.15 19.41 0.67
N ASN A 507 11.46 19.38 0.79
CA ASN A 507 12.37 19.84 -0.28
C ASN A 507 12.22 19.02 -1.55
N ARG A 508 12.17 17.68 -1.48
CA ARG A 508 11.94 16.79 -2.62
C ARG A 508 10.60 17.09 -3.30
N MET A 509 9.52 17.14 -2.53
CA MET A 509 8.19 17.42 -3.07
C MET A 509 8.12 18.80 -3.74
N GLU A 510 8.72 19.83 -3.15
CA GLU A 510 8.81 21.16 -3.76
C GLU A 510 9.58 21.13 -5.09
N GLY A 511 10.72 20.41 -5.15
CA GLY A 511 11.49 20.21 -6.36
C GLY A 511 10.67 19.53 -7.47
N ILE A 512 9.98 18.43 -7.15
CA ILE A 512 9.13 17.71 -8.11
C ILE A 512 7.98 18.59 -8.60
N MET A 513 7.24 19.21 -7.69
CA MET A 513 6.06 20.03 -8.04
C MET A 513 6.42 21.35 -8.74
N SER A 514 7.67 21.84 -8.60
CA SER A 514 8.18 22.99 -9.35
C SER A 514 8.22 22.77 -10.86
N ASN A 515 8.21 21.51 -11.30
CA ASN A 515 8.10 21.15 -12.74
C ASN A 515 6.69 21.37 -13.30
N GLN A 516 5.71 21.74 -12.47
CA GLN A 516 4.34 22.10 -12.86
C GLN A 516 3.57 20.99 -13.59
N LEU A 517 3.92 19.74 -13.37
CA LEU A 517 3.17 18.60 -13.85
C LEU A 517 1.91 18.41 -12.99
N PRO A 518 0.72 18.24 -13.58
CA PRO A 518 -0.54 18.23 -12.84
C PRO A 518 -0.84 16.85 -12.21
N PHE A 519 0.10 16.29 -11.44
CA PHE A 519 -0.16 15.11 -10.63
C PHE A 519 -1.36 15.36 -9.72
N ASN A 520 -2.25 14.38 -9.59
CA ASN A 520 -3.43 14.45 -8.75
C ASN A 520 -3.52 13.30 -7.73
N SER A 521 -2.53 12.40 -7.73
CA SER A 521 -2.35 11.32 -6.75
C SER A 521 -0.86 11.11 -6.45
N TRP A 522 -0.56 10.44 -5.33
CA TRP A 522 0.80 10.09 -4.91
C TRP A 522 0.80 8.74 -4.22
N PHE A 523 1.78 7.90 -4.51
CA PHE A 523 1.96 6.61 -3.86
C PHE A 523 3.21 6.63 -2.99
N ILE A 524 3.04 6.37 -1.68
CA ILE A 524 4.10 6.42 -0.70
C ILE A 524 4.41 5.00 -0.22
N ASP A 525 5.61 4.55 -0.51
CA ASP A 525 6.09 3.23 -0.17
C ASP A 525 6.37 3.09 1.33
N CYS A 526 6.12 1.93 1.92
CA CYS A 526 6.42 1.52 3.30
C CYS A 526 5.71 2.29 4.43
N ASP A 527 5.02 3.40 4.20
CA ASP A 527 4.51 4.23 5.31
C ASP A 527 3.31 3.63 6.04
N ALA A 528 2.55 2.74 5.38
CA ALA A 528 1.40 2.06 5.94
C ALA A 528 1.57 0.54 6.11
N THR A 529 2.81 0.04 6.14
CA THR A 529 3.10 -1.40 6.28
C THR A 529 3.22 -1.87 7.73
N GLY A 530 3.35 -0.94 8.69
CA GLY A 530 3.63 -1.26 10.09
C GLY A 530 5.09 -1.66 10.38
N GLU A 531 5.99 -1.56 9.40
CA GLU A 531 7.45 -1.67 9.62
C GLU A 531 7.97 -0.40 10.30
N ILE A 532 7.77 -0.31 11.61
CA ILE A 532 8.12 0.83 12.47
C ILE A 532 9.23 0.47 13.46
N TYR A 533 9.97 1.47 13.95
CA TYR A 533 11.19 1.22 14.71
C TYR A 533 11.26 2.03 16.01
N ASP A 534 11.87 1.42 17.01
CA ASP A 534 12.52 2.17 18.10
C ASP A 534 13.93 2.58 17.64
N ASP A 535 14.31 3.84 17.85
CA ASP A 535 15.64 4.35 17.54
C ASP A 535 16.38 4.67 18.85
N TYR A 536 17.47 3.95 19.10
CA TYR A 536 18.28 4.08 20.30
C TYR A 536 19.46 5.05 20.12
N THR A 537 19.51 5.82 19.04
CA THR A 537 20.55 6.81 18.82
C THR A 537 20.49 7.92 19.88
N PRO A 538 21.52 8.15 20.72
CA PRO A 538 21.41 9.05 21.86
C PRO A 538 21.07 10.51 21.53
N SER A 539 21.31 10.96 20.31
CA SER A 539 20.98 12.34 19.86
C SER A 539 19.53 12.50 19.40
N HIS A 540 18.81 11.41 19.15
CA HIS A 540 17.43 11.42 18.64
C HIS A 540 16.72 10.10 18.96
N ILE A 541 16.70 9.72 20.24
CA ILE A 541 15.91 8.58 20.70
C ILE A 541 14.47 8.76 20.23
N THR A 542 13.90 7.73 19.61
CA THR A 542 12.56 7.77 19.03
C THR A 542 11.85 6.47 19.34
N THR A 543 10.60 6.52 19.77
CA THR A 543 9.77 5.33 20.01
C THR A 543 9.02 4.92 18.74
N GLN A 544 8.48 3.69 18.70
CA GLN A 544 7.65 3.23 17.57
C GLN A 544 6.42 4.12 17.35
N GLU A 545 5.83 4.65 18.42
CA GLU A 545 4.71 5.58 18.35
C GLU A 545 5.10 6.92 17.70
N GLU A 546 6.28 7.43 18.03
CA GLU A 546 6.82 8.65 17.43
C GLU A 546 7.24 8.43 15.98
N ASP A 547 7.81 7.26 15.66
CA ASP A 547 8.12 6.84 14.27
C ASP A 547 6.83 6.83 13.43
N LEU A 548 5.78 6.14 13.90
CA LEU A 548 4.50 6.10 13.21
C LEU A 548 3.85 7.47 13.06
N ALA A 549 3.82 8.27 14.13
CA ALA A 549 3.26 9.61 14.09
C ALA A 549 3.96 10.49 13.03
N ALA A 550 5.28 10.39 12.90
CA ALA A 550 6.05 11.13 11.91
C ALA A 550 5.77 10.66 10.46
N ARG A 551 5.50 9.35 10.26
CA ARG A 551 5.05 8.82 8.94
C ARG A 551 3.67 9.37 8.57
N LEU A 552 2.72 9.34 9.49
CA LEU A 552 1.39 9.90 9.28
C LEU A 552 1.44 11.42 9.03
N GLU A 553 2.32 12.16 9.74
CA GLU A 553 2.54 13.58 9.51
C GLU A 553 3.04 13.87 8.09
N ARG A 554 4.01 13.10 7.57
CA ARG A 554 4.50 13.34 6.20
C ARG A 554 3.47 12.94 5.14
N MET A 555 2.69 11.86 5.33
CA MET A 555 1.57 11.53 4.45
C MET A 555 0.53 12.64 4.43
N SER A 556 0.10 13.12 5.58
CA SER A 556 -0.83 14.25 5.72
C SER A 556 -0.28 15.51 5.08
N TYR A 557 1.01 15.83 5.27
CA TYR A 557 1.65 16.98 4.63
C TYR A 557 1.56 16.90 3.10
N ILE A 558 1.90 15.74 2.49
CA ILE A 558 1.85 15.56 1.04
C ILE A 558 0.40 15.69 0.53
N ARG A 559 -0.55 15.05 1.21
CA ARG A 559 -1.99 15.13 0.90
C ARG A 559 -2.50 16.57 0.91
N ASP A 560 -2.27 17.28 2.02
CA ASP A 560 -2.91 18.54 2.31
C ASP A 560 -2.22 19.71 1.58
N GLN A 561 -0.88 19.71 1.51
CA GLN A 561 -0.11 20.76 0.86
C GLN A 561 -0.32 20.78 -0.65
N TYR A 562 -0.44 19.61 -1.28
CA TYR A 562 -0.52 19.49 -2.74
C TYR A 562 -1.89 19.02 -3.23
N HIS A 563 -2.85 18.83 -2.33
CA HIS A 563 -4.22 18.34 -2.64
C HIS A 563 -4.22 17.03 -3.44
N LEU A 564 -3.31 16.11 -3.10
CA LEU A 564 -3.14 14.82 -3.77
C LEU A 564 -4.01 13.75 -3.13
N VAL A 565 -4.49 12.81 -3.94
CA VAL A 565 -5.07 11.56 -3.45
C VAL A 565 -3.92 10.63 -3.05
N ILE A 566 -3.82 10.31 -1.75
CA ILE A 566 -2.70 9.56 -1.20
C ILE A 566 -3.04 8.08 -1.11
N GLY A 567 -2.10 7.24 -1.51
CA GLY A 567 -2.07 5.81 -1.23
C GLY A 567 -0.72 5.35 -0.74
N SER A 568 -0.66 4.15 -0.19
CA SER A 568 0.58 3.59 0.34
C SER A 568 0.65 2.08 0.12
N GLU A 569 1.86 1.53 0.24
CA GLU A 569 2.07 0.10 0.43
C GLU A 569 1.52 -0.34 1.80
N GLY A 570 1.00 -1.56 1.87
CA GLY A 570 0.39 -2.14 3.05
C GLY A 570 -1.05 -1.68 3.22
N GLY A 571 -1.27 -0.58 3.92
CA GLY A 571 -2.61 -0.03 4.21
C GLY A 571 -3.18 -0.52 5.52
N ASN A 572 -2.33 -0.85 6.51
CA ASN A 572 -2.74 -1.20 7.86
C ASN A 572 -3.60 -0.08 8.46
N ASP A 573 -4.48 -0.44 9.35
CA ASP A 573 -5.61 0.38 9.80
C ASP A 573 -5.22 1.70 10.48
N PHE A 574 -4.04 1.80 11.06
CA PHE A 574 -3.53 3.05 11.63
C PHE A 574 -3.41 4.19 10.60
N ALA A 575 -3.26 3.84 9.30
CA ALA A 575 -3.20 4.79 8.21
C ALA A 575 -4.57 5.06 7.55
N ALA A 576 -5.62 4.35 7.96
CA ALA A 576 -6.92 4.36 7.29
C ALA A 576 -7.55 5.75 7.16
N SER A 577 -7.31 6.66 8.11
CA SER A 577 -7.82 8.04 8.03
C SER A 577 -7.04 8.93 7.06
N ASP A 578 -5.79 8.59 6.75
CA ASP A 578 -4.89 9.44 5.94
C ASP A 578 -4.86 9.05 4.46
N ILE A 579 -5.01 7.75 4.14
CA ILE A 579 -4.95 7.23 2.77
C ILE A 579 -6.35 6.98 2.20
N ALA A 580 -6.49 7.09 0.88
CA ALA A 580 -7.72 6.73 0.17
C ALA A 580 -7.65 5.33 -0.44
N TYR A 581 -6.45 4.86 -0.74
CA TYR A 581 -6.19 3.54 -1.33
C TYR A 581 -4.89 2.95 -0.80
N ALA A 582 -4.75 1.63 -0.95
CA ALA A 582 -3.55 0.90 -0.56
C ALA A 582 -3.27 -0.27 -1.52
N HIS A 583 -2.00 -0.59 -1.68
CA HIS A 583 -1.53 -1.76 -2.41
C HIS A 583 -0.77 -2.68 -1.44
N GLY A 584 -1.14 -3.97 -1.43
CA GLY A 584 -0.38 -4.97 -0.70
C GLY A 584 -0.85 -5.25 0.72
N ILE A 585 -2.13 -5.06 1.00
CA ILE A 585 -2.74 -5.58 2.23
C ILE A 585 -2.87 -7.11 2.11
N GLU A 586 -1.76 -7.80 2.25
CA GLU A 586 -1.63 -9.25 2.05
C GLU A 586 -0.64 -9.85 3.06
N LEU A 587 -0.66 -11.19 3.14
CA LEU A 587 0.44 -11.92 3.77
C LEU A 587 1.75 -11.59 3.05
N LYS A 588 2.86 -11.59 3.79
CA LYS A 588 4.19 -11.40 3.21
C LYS A 588 4.38 -12.35 2.02
N THR A 589 4.72 -11.79 0.89
CA THR A 589 4.79 -12.49 -0.38
C THR A 589 5.69 -13.72 -0.31
N PHE A 590 5.13 -14.91 -0.51
CA PHE A 590 5.88 -16.18 -0.42
C PHE A 590 7.06 -16.24 -1.38
N ALA A 591 6.99 -15.60 -2.53
CA ALA A 591 8.10 -15.51 -3.46
C ALA A 591 9.33 -14.77 -2.89
N TRP A 592 9.15 -13.90 -1.91
CA TRP A 592 10.26 -13.23 -1.25
C TRP A 592 10.97 -14.13 -0.21
N MET A 593 10.24 -15.11 0.32
CA MET A 593 10.76 -16.08 1.29
C MET A 593 11.38 -17.30 0.61
N ASP A 594 11.05 -17.58 -0.65
CA ASP A 594 11.48 -18.76 -1.40
C ASP A 594 12.66 -18.44 -2.33
N GLU A 595 13.84 -18.90 -1.95
CA GLU A 595 15.09 -18.67 -2.69
C GLU A 595 15.07 -19.24 -4.12
N ASP A 596 14.34 -20.34 -4.36
CA ASP A 596 14.18 -20.91 -5.70
C ASP A 596 13.36 -19.98 -6.59
N MET A 597 12.26 -19.43 -6.06
CA MET A 597 11.42 -18.46 -6.79
C MET A 597 12.14 -17.13 -7.02
N LYS A 598 12.94 -16.69 -6.05
CA LYS A 598 13.61 -15.38 -6.06
C LYS A 598 14.90 -15.36 -6.89
N LYS A 599 15.69 -16.44 -6.86
CA LYS A 599 17.07 -16.45 -7.38
C LYS A 599 17.35 -17.47 -8.47
N ASN A 600 16.63 -18.59 -8.51
CA ASN A 600 16.91 -19.67 -9.47
C ASN A 600 16.27 -19.38 -10.83
N GLN A 601 17.02 -18.74 -11.72
CA GLN A 601 16.56 -18.38 -13.07
C GLN A 601 16.19 -19.59 -13.96
N ASP A 602 16.63 -20.78 -13.59
CA ASP A 602 16.33 -22.03 -14.32
C ASP A 602 15.05 -22.71 -13.80
N SER A 603 14.45 -22.22 -12.73
CA SER A 603 13.21 -22.75 -12.16
C SER A 603 11.98 -22.25 -12.92
N ASP A 604 11.02 -23.16 -13.16
CA ASP A 604 9.69 -22.78 -13.70
C ASP A 604 8.94 -21.82 -12.77
N TYR A 605 9.29 -21.83 -11.48
CA TYR A 605 8.74 -20.96 -10.44
C TYR A 605 9.48 -19.63 -10.30
N TYR A 606 10.56 -19.40 -11.06
CA TYR A 606 11.31 -18.15 -10.97
C TYR A 606 10.43 -16.96 -11.32
N ILE A 607 10.33 -16.00 -10.41
CA ILE A 607 9.40 -14.87 -10.50
C ILE A 607 9.78 -13.84 -11.58
N GLY A 608 11.04 -13.82 -12.02
CA GLY A 608 11.54 -12.89 -13.03
C GLY A 608 12.47 -11.82 -12.47
N LYS A 609 13.12 -11.09 -13.35
CA LYS A 609 13.98 -9.95 -13.00
C LYS A 609 13.15 -8.72 -12.70
N TYR A 610 13.50 -8.02 -11.63
CA TYR A 610 12.80 -6.82 -11.15
C TYR A 610 12.98 -5.58 -12.04
N TYR A 611 14.06 -5.55 -12.81
CA TYR A 611 14.41 -4.42 -13.67
C TYR A 611 14.49 -4.86 -15.13
N ASN A 612 13.93 -4.03 -16.03
CA ASN A 612 14.06 -4.16 -17.48
C ASN A 612 14.90 -3.00 -18.04
N PRO A 613 16.17 -3.24 -18.39
CA PRO A 613 17.05 -2.18 -18.89
C PRO A 613 16.62 -1.60 -20.25
N ASN A 614 15.70 -2.27 -20.93
CA ASN A 614 15.20 -1.86 -22.25
C ASN A 614 13.92 -1.03 -22.16
N GLY A 615 13.46 -0.68 -20.96
CA GLY A 615 12.14 -0.09 -20.73
C GLY A 615 11.00 -1.11 -20.87
N GLY A 616 9.77 -0.68 -20.62
CA GLY A 616 8.60 -1.55 -20.59
C GLY A 616 8.50 -2.41 -19.33
N VAL A 617 7.48 -3.26 -19.28
CA VAL A 617 7.19 -4.08 -18.08
C VAL A 617 8.34 -5.05 -17.80
N ALA A 618 8.86 -5.03 -16.58
CA ALA A 618 9.90 -5.97 -16.18
C ALA A 618 9.33 -7.40 -16.06
N GLU A 619 10.21 -8.40 -16.31
CA GLU A 619 9.84 -9.83 -16.27
C GLU A 619 9.17 -10.21 -14.95
N HIS A 620 9.62 -9.64 -13.83
CA HIS A 620 9.03 -9.85 -12.52
C HIS A 620 7.53 -9.56 -12.48
N PHE A 621 7.05 -8.60 -13.23
CA PHE A 621 5.63 -8.19 -13.25
C PHE A 621 4.83 -8.79 -14.39
N SER A 622 5.47 -9.04 -15.55
CA SER A 622 4.77 -9.59 -16.75
C SER A 622 4.76 -11.11 -16.82
N LYS A 623 5.75 -11.79 -16.22
CA LYS A 623 5.85 -13.24 -16.26
C LYS A 623 4.79 -13.90 -15.39
N ARG A 624 3.99 -14.77 -16.00
CA ARG A 624 3.05 -15.64 -15.28
C ARG A 624 3.79 -16.84 -14.70
N ILE A 625 3.52 -17.14 -13.44
CA ILE A 625 4.16 -18.25 -12.71
C ILE A 625 3.15 -19.25 -12.17
N PRO A 626 3.48 -20.54 -12.08
CA PRO A 626 2.71 -21.48 -11.27
C PRO A 626 2.97 -21.25 -9.78
N VAL A 627 2.07 -21.71 -8.92
CA VAL A 627 2.25 -21.71 -7.47
C VAL A 627 2.75 -23.08 -7.03
N LYS A 628 3.73 -23.11 -6.12
CA LYS A 628 4.16 -24.37 -5.49
C LYS A 628 3.06 -24.86 -4.56
N GLU A 629 2.87 -26.18 -4.48
CA GLU A 629 1.82 -26.81 -3.68
C GLU A 629 1.80 -26.32 -2.23
N GLN A 630 2.96 -26.16 -1.62
CA GLN A 630 3.09 -25.67 -0.25
C GLN A 630 2.51 -24.29 0.00
N TYR A 631 2.39 -23.44 -1.04
CA TYR A 631 1.83 -22.09 -0.93
C TYR A 631 0.38 -22.01 -1.43
N HIS A 632 -0.13 -23.06 -2.05
CA HIS A 632 -1.48 -23.04 -2.63
C HIS A 632 -2.53 -22.78 -1.54
N THR A 633 -2.50 -23.56 -0.46
CA THR A 633 -3.47 -23.48 0.65
C THR A 633 -3.46 -22.10 1.32
N THR A 634 -2.29 -21.58 1.63
CA THR A 634 -2.18 -20.35 2.43
C THR A 634 -2.42 -19.06 1.63
N PHE A 635 -2.04 -19.04 0.32
CA PHE A 635 -2.07 -17.81 -0.48
C PHE A 635 -3.12 -17.79 -1.60
N VAL A 636 -3.55 -18.95 -2.10
CA VAL A 636 -4.39 -19.02 -3.30
C VAL A 636 -5.79 -19.58 -3.03
N ASP A 637 -5.90 -20.60 -2.17
CA ASP A 637 -7.16 -21.30 -1.92
C ASP A 637 -8.18 -20.38 -1.21
N PRO A 638 -9.29 -20.02 -1.87
CA PRO A 638 -10.25 -19.05 -1.34
C PRO A 638 -11.02 -19.54 -0.10
N LYS A 639 -11.05 -20.84 0.18
CA LYS A 639 -11.77 -21.38 1.33
C LYS A 639 -11.22 -20.94 2.69
N TYR A 640 -9.97 -20.44 2.71
CA TYR A 640 -9.33 -19.88 3.90
C TYR A 640 -9.47 -18.37 3.99
N ASP A 641 -10.03 -17.70 2.99
CA ASP A 641 -10.19 -16.27 2.98
C ASP A 641 -11.45 -15.84 3.74
N ILE A 642 -11.32 -14.77 4.48
CA ILE A 642 -12.40 -14.01 5.08
C ILE A 642 -12.10 -12.51 4.97
N PRO A 643 -13.02 -11.68 4.47
CA PRO A 643 -12.74 -10.27 4.21
C PRO A 643 -12.80 -9.40 5.49
N LEU A 644 -12.00 -9.71 6.53
CA LEU A 644 -12.03 -8.98 7.79
C LEU A 644 -11.77 -7.49 7.62
N PHE A 645 -10.78 -7.14 6.79
CA PHE A 645 -10.47 -5.73 6.52
C PHE A 645 -11.63 -5.02 5.82
N LYS A 646 -12.24 -5.65 4.83
CA LYS A 646 -13.41 -5.09 4.12
C LYS A 646 -14.65 -4.99 5.03
N LEU A 647 -14.85 -5.92 5.94
CA LEU A 647 -15.91 -5.84 6.93
C LEU A 647 -15.78 -4.61 7.85
N VAL A 648 -14.55 -4.14 8.06
CA VAL A 648 -14.26 -2.94 8.86
C VAL A 648 -14.16 -1.68 8.00
N TYR A 649 -13.39 -1.71 6.90
CA TYR A 649 -12.92 -0.53 6.18
C TYR A 649 -13.31 -0.44 4.70
N ASN A 650 -14.27 -1.25 4.18
CA ASN A 650 -14.64 -1.21 2.76
C ASN A 650 -15.00 0.20 2.27
N ASP A 651 -15.70 0.97 3.08
CA ASP A 651 -16.16 2.34 2.80
C ASP A 651 -15.17 3.42 3.27
N SER A 652 -13.95 3.03 3.63
CA SER A 652 -12.91 3.93 4.13
C SER A 652 -11.63 3.89 3.29
N VAL A 653 -11.14 2.70 2.94
CA VAL A 653 -9.90 2.51 2.16
C VAL A 653 -10.12 1.50 1.05
N ILE A 654 -9.76 1.87 -0.18
CA ILE A 654 -9.77 0.96 -1.33
C ILE A 654 -8.46 0.18 -1.33
N THR A 655 -8.52 -1.12 -1.00
CA THR A 655 -7.35 -2.00 -0.95
C THR A 655 -7.24 -2.85 -2.20
N SER A 656 -6.04 -3.04 -2.70
CA SER A 656 -5.70 -3.94 -3.80
C SER A 656 -4.54 -4.86 -3.40
N TYR A 657 -4.22 -5.76 -4.30
CA TYR A 657 -3.08 -6.66 -4.17
C TYR A 657 -1.75 -5.90 -4.15
N HIS A 658 -0.72 -6.53 -3.61
CA HIS A 658 0.64 -6.06 -3.81
C HIS A 658 0.97 -6.04 -5.31
N TRP A 659 1.77 -5.07 -5.77
CA TRP A 659 2.11 -4.95 -7.19
C TRP A 659 2.83 -6.18 -7.76
N ASP A 660 3.47 -7.03 -6.95
CA ASP A 660 4.02 -8.32 -7.39
C ASP A 660 2.96 -9.29 -7.90
N TRP A 661 1.69 -9.12 -7.51
CA TRP A 661 0.59 -10.06 -7.73
C TRP A 661 -0.54 -9.46 -8.57
N SER A 662 -0.22 -9.02 -9.79
CA SER A 662 -1.25 -8.56 -10.73
C SER A 662 -2.33 -9.62 -10.99
N THR A 663 -3.50 -9.20 -11.48
CA THR A 663 -4.64 -10.08 -11.79
C THR A 663 -4.24 -11.30 -12.62
N PHE A 664 -3.28 -11.16 -13.55
CA PHE A 664 -2.83 -12.24 -14.43
C PHE A 664 -1.62 -13.02 -13.92
N LYS A 665 -1.04 -12.71 -12.77
CA LYS A 665 0.27 -13.23 -12.32
C LYS A 665 0.33 -14.74 -12.16
N ILE A 666 -0.72 -15.34 -11.61
CA ILE A 666 -0.75 -16.75 -11.26
C ILE A 666 -1.40 -17.58 -12.37
N LYS A 667 -0.65 -18.57 -12.90
CA LYS A 667 -1.18 -19.52 -13.89
C LYS A 667 -2.30 -20.36 -13.28
N GLY A 668 -3.42 -20.46 -13.99
CA GLY A 668 -4.58 -21.27 -13.59
C GLY A 668 -5.48 -20.63 -12.52
N ALA A 669 -5.11 -19.47 -11.95
CA ALA A 669 -5.91 -18.80 -10.91
C ALA A 669 -6.57 -17.49 -11.37
N THR A 670 -6.42 -17.10 -12.63
CA THR A 670 -6.91 -15.79 -13.11
C THR A 670 -8.42 -15.65 -12.99
N ALA A 671 -9.19 -16.70 -13.35
CA ALA A 671 -10.65 -16.65 -13.26
C ALA A 671 -11.12 -16.49 -11.79
N ASP A 672 -10.56 -17.26 -10.88
CA ASP A 672 -10.87 -17.17 -9.45
C ASP A 672 -10.47 -15.80 -8.88
N ARG A 673 -9.36 -15.24 -9.36
CA ARG A 673 -8.94 -13.89 -9.00
C ARG A 673 -9.96 -12.84 -9.42
N MET A 674 -10.44 -12.90 -10.66
CA MET A 674 -11.45 -11.97 -11.19
C MET A 674 -12.79 -12.06 -10.45
N ILE A 675 -13.28 -13.25 -10.11
CA ILE A 675 -14.52 -13.36 -9.33
C ILE A 675 -14.33 -12.93 -7.87
N ARG A 676 -13.12 -13.12 -7.29
CA ARG A 676 -12.77 -12.63 -5.96
C ARG A 676 -12.69 -11.10 -5.94
N GLU A 677 -12.18 -10.46 -7.00
CA GLU A 677 -12.15 -9.00 -7.14
C GLU A 677 -13.57 -8.40 -7.05
N ILE A 678 -14.57 -9.08 -7.62
CA ILE A 678 -15.98 -8.70 -7.47
C ILE A 678 -16.47 -9.02 -6.06
N LEU A 679 -16.26 -10.25 -5.57
CA LEU A 679 -16.76 -10.70 -4.28
C LEU A 679 -16.34 -9.79 -3.13
N TYR A 680 -15.06 -9.35 -3.12
CA TYR A 680 -14.49 -8.54 -2.04
C TYR A 680 -14.35 -7.06 -2.39
N ASN A 681 -14.86 -6.64 -3.55
CA ASN A 681 -14.71 -5.27 -4.05
C ASN A 681 -13.23 -4.81 -4.04
N VAL A 682 -12.36 -5.62 -4.64
CA VAL A 682 -10.93 -5.35 -4.78
C VAL A 682 -10.64 -4.87 -6.19
N PRO A 683 -9.99 -3.71 -6.39
CA PRO A 683 -9.60 -3.26 -7.72
C PRO A 683 -8.67 -4.25 -8.42
N PRO A 684 -8.95 -4.60 -9.70
CA PRO A 684 -7.98 -5.31 -10.53
C PRO A 684 -6.67 -4.52 -10.61
N LEU A 685 -5.55 -5.23 -10.62
CA LEU A 685 -4.22 -4.65 -10.71
C LEU A 685 -3.49 -5.17 -11.94
N TYR A 686 -2.99 -4.26 -12.76
CA TYR A 686 -2.30 -4.55 -14.01
C TYR A 686 -0.96 -3.84 -14.11
N HIS A 687 0.02 -4.49 -14.76
CA HIS A 687 1.25 -3.88 -15.23
C HIS A 687 1.20 -3.79 -16.75
N LEU A 688 1.18 -2.60 -17.29
CA LEU A 688 0.95 -2.39 -18.72
C LEU A 688 2.04 -1.53 -19.36
N ASP A 689 2.40 -1.94 -20.55
CA ASP A 689 2.97 -1.16 -21.64
C ASP A 689 2.16 -1.48 -22.92
N ALA A 690 2.56 -0.99 -24.07
CA ALA A 690 1.84 -1.27 -25.32
C ALA A 690 1.80 -2.79 -25.66
N VAL A 691 2.81 -3.54 -25.25
CA VAL A 691 2.90 -5.00 -25.50
C VAL A 691 1.92 -5.75 -24.61
N GLU A 692 1.97 -5.54 -23.29
CA GLU A 692 1.09 -6.20 -22.35
C GLU A 692 -0.37 -5.77 -22.54
N TRP A 693 -0.62 -4.49 -22.87
CA TRP A 693 -1.96 -4.03 -23.25
C TRP A 693 -2.50 -4.76 -24.46
N SER A 694 -1.73 -4.84 -25.55
CA SER A 694 -2.15 -5.56 -26.76
C SER A 694 -2.47 -7.04 -26.49
N LYS A 695 -1.78 -7.64 -25.53
CA LYS A 695 -1.95 -9.04 -25.14
C LYS A 695 -3.23 -9.28 -24.32
N TYR A 696 -3.54 -8.39 -23.37
CA TYR A 696 -4.61 -8.62 -22.38
C TYR A 696 -5.83 -7.70 -22.55
N LYS A 697 -5.83 -6.80 -23.52
CA LYS A 697 -6.86 -5.77 -23.73
C LYS A 697 -8.29 -6.32 -23.63
N GLU A 698 -8.59 -7.39 -24.38
CA GLU A 698 -9.93 -7.94 -24.42
C GLU A 698 -10.39 -8.52 -23.07
N ASP A 699 -9.48 -9.20 -22.36
CA ASP A 699 -9.77 -9.76 -21.05
C ASP A 699 -9.96 -8.65 -19.99
N ILE A 700 -9.11 -7.63 -20.05
CA ILE A 700 -9.21 -6.44 -19.16
C ILE A 700 -10.54 -5.74 -19.37
N LEU A 701 -10.91 -5.41 -20.62
CA LEU A 701 -12.12 -4.66 -20.93
C LEU A 701 -13.40 -5.44 -20.55
N ARG A 702 -13.44 -6.76 -20.81
CA ARG A 702 -14.57 -7.61 -20.41
C ARG A 702 -14.75 -7.62 -18.89
N HIS A 703 -13.66 -7.81 -18.15
CA HIS A 703 -13.73 -7.85 -16.69
C HIS A 703 -14.06 -6.48 -16.11
N GLN A 704 -13.42 -5.44 -16.63
CA GLN A 704 -13.60 -4.08 -16.16
C GLN A 704 -15.06 -3.60 -16.28
N THR A 705 -15.77 -3.96 -17.35
CA THR A 705 -17.17 -3.59 -17.54
C THR A 705 -18.06 -4.09 -16.40
N VAL A 706 -17.86 -5.34 -15.95
CA VAL A 706 -18.65 -5.94 -14.88
C VAL A 706 -18.19 -5.48 -13.50
N TRP A 707 -16.87 -5.52 -13.27
CA TRP A 707 -16.30 -5.18 -11.97
C TRP A 707 -16.54 -3.69 -11.63
N SER A 708 -16.32 -2.78 -12.58
CA SER A 708 -16.47 -1.34 -12.33
C SER A 708 -17.88 -0.95 -11.92
N ASP A 709 -18.90 -1.46 -12.59
CA ASP A 709 -20.30 -1.21 -12.26
C ASP A 709 -20.64 -1.70 -10.84
N PHE A 710 -20.16 -2.89 -10.48
CA PHE A 710 -20.32 -3.41 -9.13
C PHE A 710 -19.60 -2.54 -8.10
N SER A 711 -18.32 -2.23 -8.36
CA SER A 711 -17.48 -1.47 -7.43
C SER A 711 -18.01 -0.06 -7.18
N GLN A 712 -18.47 0.66 -8.22
CA GLN A 712 -19.08 1.98 -8.06
C GLN A 712 -20.29 1.96 -7.10
N THR A 713 -21.01 0.82 -7.06
CA THR A 713 -22.14 0.65 -6.14
C THR A 713 -21.68 0.24 -4.73
N ALA A 714 -20.63 -0.59 -4.61
CA ALA A 714 -20.21 -1.20 -3.36
C ALA A 714 -19.20 -0.37 -2.57
N VAL A 715 -18.35 0.43 -3.23
CA VAL A 715 -17.14 1.04 -2.65
C VAL A 715 -17.38 2.05 -1.54
N THR A 716 -18.51 2.77 -1.58
CA THR A 716 -18.88 3.75 -0.55
C THR A 716 -19.84 3.17 0.50
N ARG A 717 -20.06 1.88 0.47
CA ARG A 717 -20.96 1.18 1.39
C ARG A 717 -20.19 0.32 2.36
N GLU A 718 -20.68 0.23 3.56
CA GLU A 718 -20.19 -0.76 4.52
C GLU A 718 -20.41 -2.17 3.96
N MET A 719 -19.43 -3.08 4.05
CA MET A 719 -19.65 -4.51 3.87
C MET A 719 -20.34 -5.03 5.12
N THR A 720 -21.64 -5.29 5.03
CA THR A 720 -22.50 -5.66 6.17
C THR A 720 -22.60 -7.16 6.41
N GLY A 721 -22.14 -7.98 5.48
CA GLY A 721 -22.20 -9.44 5.64
C GLY A 721 -21.22 -10.21 4.78
N PHE A 722 -20.82 -11.36 5.32
CA PHE A 722 -20.04 -12.40 4.65
C PHE A 722 -20.52 -13.77 5.12
N GLU A 723 -20.68 -14.72 4.20
CA GLU A 723 -21.13 -16.08 4.49
C GLU A 723 -20.41 -17.10 3.62
N TYR A 724 -19.94 -18.22 4.19
CA TYR A 724 -19.65 -19.42 3.43
C TYR A 724 -20.97 -20.13 3.11
N LYS A 725 -21.31 -20.27 1.83
CA LYS A 725 -22.58 -20.90 1.37
C LYS A 725 -22.45 -22.40 1.13
N SER A 726 -21.24 -22.94 1.10
CA SER A 726 -20.94 -24.36 1.01
C SER A 726 -20.10 -24.81 2.22
N GLU A 727 -20.21 -26.08 2.62
CA GLU A 727 -19.46 -26.65 3.77
C GLU A 727 -17.95 -26.61 3.56
N ASP A 728 -17.50 -26.75 2.32
CA ASP A 728 -16.07 -26.72 1.93
C ASP A 728 -15.52 -25.30 1.77
N GLY A 729 -16.37 -24.27 1.90
CA GLY A 729 -15.96 -22.87 1.74
C GLY A 729 -15.75 -22.41 0.29
N SER A 730 -16.02 -23.26 -0.70
CA SER A 730 -15.83 -22.92 -2.11
C SER A 730 -16.87 -21.95 -2.66
N VAL A 731 -18.03 -21.81 -1.99
CA VAL A 731 -19.04 -20.82 -2.35
C VAL A 731 -19.17 -19.79 -1.25
N GLN A 732 -18.99 -18.52 -1.62
CA GLN A 732 -18.95 -17.40 -0.66
C GLN A 732 -19.90 -16.28 -1.11
N LYS A 733 -20.46 -15.58 -0.13
CA LYS A 733 -21.37 -14.46 -0.36
C LYS A 733 -20.94 -13.25 0.44
N THR A 734 -20.96 -12.08 -0.19
CA THR A 734 -20.80 -10.77 0.45
C THR A 734 -22.02 -9.89 0.25
N VAL A 735 -22.22 -8.97 1.20
CA VAL A 735 -23.31 -7.99 1.18
C VAL A 735 -22.73 -6.61 1.49
N PHE A 736 -23.03 -5.62 0.66
CA PHE A 736 -22.62 -4.23 0.84
C PHE A 736 -23.86 -3.34 0.99
N GLY A 737 -23.93 -2.60 2.08
CA GLY A 737 -25.04 -1.71 2.42
C GLY A 737 -26.18 -2.39 3.17
N GLY A 738 -27.24 -1.62 3.51
CA GLY A 738 -28.42 -2.11 4.21
C GLY A 738 -29.35 -2.98 3.35
N GLY A 739 -30.22 -3.75 4.00
CA GLY A 739 -31.17 -4.66 3.33
C GLY A 739 -32.13 -3.97 2.37
N GLY A 740 -32.55 -4.69 1.32
CA GLY A 740 -33.51 -4.26 0.29
C GLY A 740 -32.84 -3.90 -1.04
N ASP A 741 -33.52 -3.14 -1.89
CA ASP A 741 -33.07 -2.78 -3.25
C ASP A 741 -31.79 -1.93 -3.31
N ALA A 742 -31.33 -1.44 -2.16
CA ALA A 742 -30.13 -0.61 -2.03
C ALA A 742 -28.84 -1.42 -1.78
N ALA A 743 -28.91 -2.73 -1.54
CA ALA A 743 -27.74 -3.57 -1.31
C ALA A 743 -27.06 -3.97 -2.63
N ALA A 744 -25.72 -4.11 -2.59
CA ALA A 744 -24.97 -4.86 -3.60
C ALA A 744 -24.57 -6.20 -2.99
N VAL A 745 -24.80 -7.28 -3.71
CA VAL A 745 -24.54 -8.66 -3.26
C VAL A 745 -23.72 -9.37 -4.31
N ALA A 746 -22.69 -10.11 -3.89
CA ALA A 746 -21.95 -11.02 -4.74
C ALA A 746 -21.98 -12.43 -4.14
N VAL A 747 -22.21 -13.45 -4.98
CA VAL A 747 -22.12 -14.87 -4.60
C VAL A 747 -21.16 -15.55 -5.56
N ALA A 748 -19.92 -15.81 -5.12
CA ALA A 748 -18.88 -16.43 -5.93
C ALA A 748 -18.82 -17.94 -5.70
N ASN A 749 -18.72 -18.69 -6.78
CA ASN A 749 -18.49 -20.12 -6.79
C ASN A 749 -17.07 -20.41 -7.32
N PHE A 750 -16.15 -20.74 -6.44
CA PHE A 750 -14.77 -21.14 -6.73
C PHE A 750 -14.64 -22.65 -6.97
N GLY A 751 -15.72 -23.41 -6.83
CA GLY A 751 -15.72 -24.86 -7.02
C GLY A 751 -15.73 -25.29 -8.49
N ASP A 752 -15.34 -26.55 -8.75
CA ASP A 752 -15.29 -27.17 -10.08
C ASP A 752 -16.68 -27.59 -10.61
N SER A 753 -17.72 -27.39 -9.86
CA SER A 753 -19.11 -27.76 -10.21
C SER A 753 -20.05 -26.57 -10.03
N SER A 754 -21.15 -26.55 -10.80
CA SER A 754 -22.18 -25.54 -10.61
C SER A 754 -22.81 -25.60 -9.21
N TYR A 755 -23.15 -24.45 -8.66
CA TYR A 755 -23.83 -24.30 -7.37
C TYR A 755 -25.22 -23.70 -7.56
N GLN A 756 -26.21 -24.27 -6.88
CA GLN A 756 -27.57 -23.76 -6.91
C GLN A 756 -27.81 -22.77 -5.77
N TYR A 757 -27.87 -21.50 -6.12
CA TYR A 757 -28.23 -20.43 -5.17
C TYR A 757 -29.67 -19.97 -5.44
N GLU A 758 -30.56 -20.22 -4.49
CA GLU A 758 -32.00 -20.01 -4.67
C GLU A 758 -32.54 -20.71 -5.94
N ASN A 759 -32.95 -19.96 -6.95
CA ASN A 759 -33.43 -20.43 -8.25
C ASN A 759 -32.45 -20.13 -9.42
N ILE A 760 -31.23 -19.76 -9.11
CA ILE A 760 -30.16 -19.42 -10.09
C ILE A 760 -29.03 -20.45 -9.98
N GLU A 761 -28.61 -20.96 -11.10
CA GLU A 761 -27.44 -21.80 -11.23
C GLU A 761 -26.22 -20.91 -11.44
N ILE A 762 -25.22 -21.02 -10.53
CA ILE A 762 -23.92 -20.34 -10.64
C ILE A 762 -22.91 -21.39 -11.14
N PRO A 763 -22.43 -21.26 -12.37
CA PRO A 763 -21.43 -22.19 -12.91
C PRO A 763 -20.15 -22.25 -12.07
N ALA A 764 -19.30 -23.26 -12.31
CA ALA A 764 -17.95 -23.29 -11.77
C ALA A 764 -17.19 -22.01 -12.12
N HIS A 765 -16.35 -21.54 -11.21
CA HIS A 765 -15.52 -20.32 -11.37
C HIS A 765 -16.29 -19.08 -11.86
N SER A 766 -17.47 -18.84 -11.27
CA SER A 766 -18.38 -17.77 -11.66
C SER A 766 -18.91 -17.01 -10.44
N VAL A 767 -19.44 -15.82 -10.67
CA VAL A 767 -20.04 -15.01 -9.60
C VAL A 767 -21.43 -14.51 -10.03
N LEU A 768 -22.42 -14.67 -9.15
CA LEU A 768 -23.70 -14.01 -9.24
C LEU A 768 -23.60 -12.62 -8.61
N ILE A 769 -24.02 -11.61 -9.33
CA ILE A 769 -24.09 -10.22 -8.89
C ILE A 769 -25.55 -9.80 -8.78
N GLU A 770 -25.92 -9.26 -7.63
CA GLU A 770 -27.27 -8.69 -7.39
C GLU A 770 -27.10 -7.22 -7.01
N MET A 771 -27.59 -6.31 -7.81
CA MET A 771 -27.58 -4.88 -7.51
C MET A 771 -28.66 -4.14 -8.27
N ASN A 772 -29.17 -3.05 -7.73
CA ASN A 772 -30.18 -2.19 -8.35
C ASN A 772 -31.43 -2.97 -8.88
N GLY A 773 -31.82 -4.05 -8.19
CA GLY A 773 -32.95 -4.93 -8.58
C GLY A 773 -32.63 -5.85 -9.76
N SER A 774 -31.42 -5.91 -10.27
CA SER A 774 -30.99 -6.85 -11.32
C SER A 774 -30.16 -7.98 -10.74
N ARG A 775 -30.15 -9.13 -11.45
CA ARG A 775 -29.33 -10.30 -11.16
C ARG A 775 -28.60 -10.73 -12.42
N GLU A 776 -27.30 -10.87 -12.33
CA GLU A 776 -26.44 -11.29 -13.43
C GLU A 776 -25.41 -12.32 -12.97
N VAL A 777 -25.17 -13.33 -13.79
CA VAL A 777 -24.09 -14.29 -13.56
C VAL A 777 -22.93 -13.96 -14.49
N TYR A 778 -21.80 -13.64 -13.90
CA TYR A 778 -20.55 -13.39 -14.63
C TYR A 778 -19.62 -14.60 -14.53
N THR A 779 -19.18 -15.09 -15.68
CA THR A 779 -18.13 -16.12 -15.82
C THR A 779 -16.97 -15.50 -16.56
N PRO A 780 -15.78 -15.36 -15.94
CA PRO A 780 -14.60 -14.87 -16.64
C PRO A 780 -14.29 -15.72 -17.88
N SER A 781 -14.22 -15.10 -19.05
CA SER A 781 -13.83 -15.74 -20.29
C SER A 781 -12.45 -15.23 -20.63
N LEU A 782 -11.45 -16.11 -20.55
CA LEU A 782 -10.06 -15.81 -20.85
C LEU A 782 -9.68 -16.40 -22.21
N ASP A 783 -8.91 -15.65 -23.00
CA ASP A 783 -8.39 -16.20 -24.22
C ASP A 783 -7.39 -17.32 -23.93
N SER A 784 -7.57 -18.49 -24.53
CA SER A 784 -6.79 -19.71 -24.23
C SER A 784 -5.28 -19.57 -24.45
N GLU A 785 -4.84 -18.56 -25.20
CA GLU A 785 -3.42 -18.25 -25.40
C GLU A 785 -2.78 -17.56 -24.20
N HIS A 786 -3.59 -17.05 -23.27
CA HIS A 786 -3.15 -16.27 -22.12
C HIS A 786 -3.37 -17.00 -20.77
N VAL A 787 -3.99 -18.19 -20.79
CA VAL A 787 -4.32 -18.96 -19.56
C VAL A 787 -3.18 -19.88 -19.11
#